data_78d4499b5732c2c30ddfb1a81e87ec2a
#
_entry.id   78d4499b5732c2c30ddfb1a81e87ec2a
#
_cell.length_a   1.000
_cell.length_b   1.000
_cell.length_c   1.000
_cell.angle_alpha   90.00
_cell.angle_beta   90.00
_cell.angle_gamma   90.00
#
_symmetry.space_group_name_H-M   'P 1'
#
loop_
_entity.id
_entity.type
_entity.pdbx_description
1 polymer ?
#
loop_
_entity_poly.entity_id
_entity_poly.type
_entity_poly.pdbx_seq_one_letter_code
_entity_poly.pdbx_strand_id
1 'polypeptide(L)'
;MLEIFDKLGYKKQKCKTCGHEFYAQVDRDTCGDAPCDEYEFIGNPATDKPYTLYEIQQVFREFLEKEGHTPIKRYPILAKRWRDDVFLVGASIFCFQPWVTSGMVKPPANPLEIEQPSVRLNDVDNVGRTGRHMTCFTMGSHTVINTEENFIYWEDETIRLCQEFFKYIGINTEEICFIKSWWSGGGNEGPCYEVCVRGVELATLVFIQYKTLDNGEKEEIPIKVVDTGYGLERIAWISQGTPTAYDACFAPVVDKLKELTDVKVNTDILARNAQIAGMMDIEDIGDIKELRQQVANSLGITLDELLESAEPMEAIYIIADHTRCLAFMLADGIIPSNVKEGYLARLVLRRTIRFMKELNMKESLAEVMGIQLEFLTKFYPEIKDSEDHIMNIISLEEERYQSTIKKGTSIVKRSIKRLKKEGKTEMPLDMLMDLYDAHGIPPETVVEIAGDNFTVNVPDNFFTLVAGAHEKDTSNKKESFEIDYPETDLLFYKDFNQKEFEAEVLGVVEKDGKNTLVFDKTVFYPEGGGQPSDVGAISVDGTVVNINYAEKVNNVVLHHIDGDVDLDNFVGKKVEGKIDWNRRITLARHHSATHLIVAAARKILGEHIWQAGAQKGVSRSRIDLSHYKRISQEELNEIEKLANEYVMDNIELDIKFYTRDEAESLYGFKLYQGGIVPGKSIRVVKIPGIDVQACAGTHVLRTGDIGPIKINKTERVQDGVERIDFSAGTAAVDSIQNENKLLRESSGIFKVDDDQLPKTCDRFFSEWKAQKNEIDKLKSEIASLKMNSLADDVTEINGLKVVKQLIDADFKELQKIATDFTDNDKADVVLMGNNDGKIVGAASQNAIDAGIKVNEIIKKAAGVLGGGGGGRLTLAQGAGPKCENMNEALNIAIDLI
;
A
#
# COMPACT_ATOMS: atom_id res chain seq x y z
N MET A 1 -44.06 16.40 7.41
CA MET A 1 -43.51 16.08 8.74
C MET A 1 -43.86 14.66 8.99
N LEU A 2 -42.94 13.83 9.49
CA LEU A 2 -43.28 12.45 9.86
C LEU A 2 -44.20 12.47 11.06
N GLU A 3 -45.22 11.62 11.08
CA GLU A 3 -46.18 11.56 12.17
C GLU A 3 -45.55 11.25 13.52
N ILE A 4 -44.45 10.55 13.53
CA ILE A 4 -43.70 10.18 14.76
C ILE A 4 -43.20 11.41 15.51
N PHE A 5 -42.70 12.44 14.85
CA PHE A 5 -42.25 13.66 15.51
C PHE A 5 -43.40 14.35 16.28
N ASP A 6 -44.58 14.43 15.66
CA ASP A 6 -45.77 14.98 16.35
C ASP A 6 -46.19 14.12 17.55
N LYS A 7 -46.17 12.76 17.41
CA LYS A 7 -46.49 11.82 18.49
C LYS A 7 -45.52 11.91 19.65
N LEU A 8 -44.24 12.16 19.35
CA LEU A 8 -43.19 12.30 20.37
C LEU A 8 -43.04 13.75 20.90
N GLY A 9 -43.83 14.69 20.42
CA GLY A 9 -43.86 16.09 20.87
C GLY A 9 -42.80 16.99 20.25
N TYR A 10 -42.12 16.54 19.18
CA TYR A 10 -41.11 17.35 18.46
C TYR A 10 -41.81 18.35 17.52
N LYS A 11 -41.23 19.57 17.52
CA LYS A 11 -41.67 20.65 16.63
C LYS A 11 -40.58 20.94 15.62
N LYS A 12 -40.99 21.20 14.39
CA LYS A 12 -40.10 21.65 13.33
C LYS A 12 -39.68 23.10 13.57
N GLN A 13 -38.36 23.35 13.57
CA GLN A 13 -37.76 24.65 13.80
C GLN A 13 -36.68 24.91 12.77
N LYS A 14 -36.08 26.09 12.78
CA LYS A 14 -34.99 26.50 11.89
C LYS A 14 -33.86 27.13 12.73
N CYS A 15 -32.65 26.61 12.61
CA CYS A 15 -31.46 27.14 13.27
C CYS A 15 -31.19 28.59 12.82
N LYS A 16 -30.99 29.51 13.76
CA LYS A 16 -30.66 30.89 13.46
C LYS A 16 -29.22 31.10 12.99
N THR A 17 -28.33 30.17 13.37
CA THR A 17 -26.92 30.22 13.00
C THR A 17 -26.65 29.63 11.63
N CYS A 18 -26.91 28.34 11.41
CA CYS A 18 -26.62 27.63 10.15
C CYS A 18 -27.79 27.59 9.16
N GLY A 19 -29.02 27.88 9.62
CA GLY A 19 -30.21 27.89 8.76
C GLY A 19 -30.80 26.50 8.47
N HIS A 20 -30.24 25.40 9.00
CA HIS A 20 -30.80 24.05 8.83
C HIS A 20 -32.14 23.86 9.55
N GLU A 21 -32.98 23.01 8.98
CA GLU A 21 -34.23 22.57 9.60
C GLU A 21 -33.93 21.46 10.62
N PHE A 22 -34.48 21.59 11.81
CA PHE A 22 -34.35 20.58 12.87
C PHE A 22 -35.67 20.39 13.63
N TYR A 23 -35.73 19.31 14.40
CA TYR A 23 -36.89 18.98 15.24
C TYR A 23 -36.40 18.89 16.70
N ALA A 24 -37.09 19.55 17.60
CA ALA A 24 -36.88 19.52 19.04
C ALA A 24 -38.20 19.61 19.80
N GLN A 25 -38.24 19.05 21.04
CA GLN A 25 -39.44 19.10 21.87
C GLN A 25 -39.67 20.49 22.48
N VAL A 26 -38.59 21.23 22.71
CA VAL A 26 -38.58 22.61 23.23
C VAL A 26 -38.21 23.64 22.15
N ASP A 27 -38.61 24.88 22.35
CA ASP A 27 -38.24 25.94 21.42
C ASP A 27 -36.75 26.30 21.62
N ARG A 28 -35.95 26.25 20.50
CA ARG A 28 -34.50 26.53 20.51
C ARG A 28 -34.14 27.48 19.36
N ASP A 29 -33.09 28.27 19.60
CA ASP A 29 -32.50 29.16 18.59
C ASP A 29 -31.53 28.43 17.66
N THR A 30 -30.90 27.36 18.13
CA THR A 30 -29.86 26.58 17.48
C THR A 30 -30.22 25.11 17.35
N CYS A 31 -29.54 24.40 16.44
CA CYS A 31 -29.84 23.00 16.08
C CYS A 31 -29.28 21.96 17.06
N GLY A 32 -28.44 22.37 18.01
CA GLY A 32 -27.86 21.45 18.99
C GLY A 32 -26.55 20.81 18.59
N ASP A 33 -25.95 21.20 17.45
CA ASP A 33 -24.63 20.73 17.01
C ASP A 33 -23.60 21.86 16.88
N ALA A 34 -22.33 21.53 17.02
CA ALA A 34 -21.24 22.44 16.65
C ALA A 34 -21.24 22.71 15.11
N PRO A 35 -20.91 23.91 14.63
CA PRO A 35 -20.42 25.06 15.43
C PRO A 35 -21.52 25.98 15.98
N CYS A 36 -22.80 25.61 15.89
CA CYS A 36 -23.90 26.43 16.36
C CYS A 36 -24.00 26.50 17.88
N ASP A 37 -23.58 25.44 18.56
CA ASP A 37 -23.60 25.30 20.01
C ASP A 37 -22.19 24.89 20.53
N GLU A 38 -21.80 25.38 21.71
CA GLU A 38 -20.62 24.89 22.43
C GLU A 38 -20.89 23.48 23.01
N TYR A 39 -19.87 22.76 23.40
CA TYR A 39 -20.03 21.48 24.13
C TYR A 39 -20.50 21.70 25.58
N GLU A 40 -21.79 21.90 25.75
CA GLU A 40 -22.42 22.22 27.05
C GLU A 40 -22.37 21.09 28.07
N PHE A 41 -22.07 19.87 27.61
CA PHE A 41 -21.98 18.69 28.49
C PHE A 41 -20.64 18.56 29.21
N ILE A 42 -19.58 19.31 28.81
CA ILE A 42 -18.29 19.26 29.52
C ILE A 42 -18.42 19.80 30.92
N GLY A 43 -18.11 18.95 31.89
CA GLY A 43 -18.35 19.22 33.32
C GLY A 43 -19.83 19.13 33.73
N ASN A 44 -20.75 18.83 32.83
CA ASN A 44 -22.18 18.71 33.03
C ASN A 44 -22.77 17.54 32.21
N PRO A 45 -22.47 16.29 32.56
CA PRO A 45 -22.86 15.11 31.81
C PRO A 45 -24.36 15.07 31.47
N ALA A 46 -24.68 14.52 30.28
CA ALA A 46 -26.08 14.46 29.82
C ALA A 46 -26.83 13.21 30.27
N THR A 47 -26.16 12.27 30.96
CA THR A 47 -26.75 11.03 31.44
C THR A 47 -26.75 10.98 32.97
N ASP A 48 -27.59 10.13 33.55
CA ASP A 48 -27.72 9.98 35.02
C ASP A 48 -26.48 9.36 35.67
N LYS A 49 -25.65 8.65 34.94
CA LYS A 49 -24.39 8.04 35.36
C LYS A 49 -23.37 8.04 34.24
N PRO A 50 -22.06 8.05 34.56
CA PRO A 50 -21.04 7.88 33.54
C PRO A 50 -21.04 6.45 33.00
N TYR A 51 -20.75 6.32 31.73
CA TYR A 51 -20.54 5.05 31.05
C TYR A 51 -19.16 5.05 30.37
N THR A 52 -18.42 3.96 30.54
CA THR A 52 -17.23 3.69 29.72
C THR A 52 -17.67 3.30 28.30
N LEU A 53 -16.76 3.36 27.31
CA LEU A 53 -17.03 2.92 25.94
C LEU A 53 -17.55 1.46 25.91
N TYR A 54 -16.93 0.57 26.70
CA TYR A 54 -17.33 -0.82 26.78
C TYR A 54 -18.76 -1.00 27.33
N GLU A 55 -19.11 -0.26 28.38
CA GLU A 55 -20.48 -0.28 28.93
C GLU A 55 -21.50 0.25 27.92
N ILE A 56 -21.15 1.29 27.16
CA ILE A 56 -22.04 1.78 26.09
C ILE A 56 -22.23 0.70 25.00
N GLN A 57 -21.17 0.01 24.57
CA GLN A 57 -21.28 -1.11 23.64
C GLN A 57 -22.23 -2.20 24.16
N GLN A 58 -22.04 -2.62 25.41
CA GLN A 58 -22.92 -3.63 26.02
C GLN A 58 -24.39 -3.16 26.10
N VAL A 59 -24.61 -1.96 26.60
CA VAL A 59 -25.95 -1.40 26.77
C VAL A 59 -26.65 -1.20 25.43
N PHE A 60 -25.92 -0.78 24.38
CA PHE A 60 -26.44 -0.63 23.01
C PHE A 60 -26.89 -1.98 22.45
N ARG A 61 -26.06 -3.00 22.56
CA ARG A 61 -26.37 -4.36 22.13
C ARG A 61 -27.56 -4.93 22.89
N GLU A 62 -27.55 -4.87 24.24
CA GLU A 62 -28.64 -5.40 25.07
C GLU A 62 -29.98 -4.70 24.82
N PHE A 63 -29.95 -3.38 24.55
CA PHE A 63 -31.15 -2.64 24.20
C PHE A 63 -31.74 -3.13 22.85
N LEU A 64 -30.90 -3.23 21.83
CA LEU A 64 -31.35 -3.63 20.49
C LEU A 64 -31.74 -5.12 20.44
N GLU A 65 -31.08 -5.99 21.20
CA GLU A 65 -31.53 -7.39 21.33
C GLU A 65 -32.94 -7.48 21.92
N LYS A 66 -33.25 -6.67 22.95
CA LYS A 66 -34.62 -6.59 23.50
C LYS A 66 -35.63 -6.06 22.52
N GLU A 67 -35.23 -5.17 21.63
CA GLU A 67 -36.04 -4.64 20.52
C GLU A 67 -36.06 -5.58 19.28
N GLY A 68 -35.51 -6.81 19.39
CA GLY A 68 -35.60 -7.86 18.37
C GLY A 68 -34.51 -7.85 17.31
N HIS A 69 -33.43 -7.12 17.49
CA HIS A 69 -32.27 -7.14 16.60
C HIS A 69 -31.32 -8.28 16.96
N THR A 70 -30.67 -8.86 15.95
CA THR A 70 -29.67 -9.91 16.16
C THR A 70 -28.25 -9.33 16.09
N PRO A 71 -27.48 -9.42 17.16
CA PRO A 71 -26.07 -8.99 17.13
C PRO A 71 -25.23 -9.85 16.18
N ILE A 72 -24.41 -9.21 15.38
CA ILE A 72 -23.44 -9.86 14.52
C ILE A 72 -22.00 -9.44 14.86
N LYS A 73 -21.04 -10.28 14.49
CA LYS A 73 -19.62 -9.96 14.67
C LYS A 73 -19.18 -8.82 13.76
N ARG A 74 -18.23 -8.00 14.23
CA ARG A 74 -17.59 -7.00 13.42
C ARG A 74 -16.95 -7.59 12.15
N TYR A 75 -16.93 -6.82 11.10
CA TYR A 75 -16.15 -7.08 9.89
C TYR A 75 -14.71 -6.59 10.04
N PRO A 76 -13.75 -7.15 9.29
CA PRO A 76 -12.43 -6.56 9.20
C PRO A 76 -12.52 -5.11 8.71
N ILE A 77 -11.62 -4.23 9.16
CA ILE A 77 -11.62 -2.85 8.64
C ILE A 77 -11.09 -2.75 7.21
N LEU A 78 -10.45 -3.79 6.70
CA LEU A 78 -9.95 -3.88 5.31
C LEU A 78 -11.10 -4.26 4.37
N ALA A 79 -11.86 -3.27 3.88
CA ALA A 79 -13.02 -3.43 3.01
C ALA A 79 -12.67 -4.06 1.65
N LYS A 80 -11.45 -3.86 1.17
CA LYS A 80 -10.96 -4.40 -0.10
C LYS A 80 -11.11 -5.93 -0.25
N ARG A 81 -11.37 -6.65 0.83
CA ARG A 81 -11.62 -8.10 0.76
C ARG A 81 -12.92 -8.46 0.06
N TRP A 82 -13.96 -7.62 0.16
CA TRP A 82 -15.29 -7.87 -0.45
C TRP A 82 -15.78 -6.77 -1.39
N ARG A 83 -15.04 -5.64 -1.51
CA ARG A 83 -15.34 -4.53 -2.41
C ARG A 83 -14.06 -3.88 -2.93
N ASP A 84 -14.09 -3.20 -4.09
CA ASP A 84 -12.90 -2.67 -4.78
C ASP A 84 -12.86 -1.15 -4.88
N ASP A 85 -13.92 -0.47 -4.49
CA ASP A 85 -14.09 0.98 -4.58
C ASP A 85 -13.52 1.74 -3.37
N VAL A 86 -13.36 1.06 -2.23
CA VAL A 86 -12.77 1.63 -1.00
C VAL A 86 -11.79 0.65 -0.35
N PHE A 87 -10.78 1.19 0.33
CA PHE A 87 -9.78 0.37 1.03
C PHE A 87 -10.25 -0.02 2.44
N LEU A 88 -10.83 0.93 3.18
CA LEU A 88 -11.15 0.79 4.59
C LEU A 88 -12.65 0.95 4.83
N VAL A 89 -13.14 0.31 5.89
CA VAL A 89 -14.51 0.49 6.38
C VAL A 89 -14.60 1.84 7.08
N GLY A 90 -15.31 2.79 6.47
CA GLY A 90 -15.55 4.12 7.03
C GLY A 90 -16.92 4.29 7.71
N ALA A 91 -17.83 3.31 7.53
CA ALA A 91 -19.13 3.23 8.16
C ALA A 91 -19.64 1.79 8.17
N SER A 92 -20.53 1.43 9.10
CA SER A 92 -21.11 0.09 9.23
C SER A 92 -21.74 -0.44 7.94
N ILE A 93 -22.40 0.42 7.18
CA ILE A 93 -23.04 0.05 5.91
C ILE A 93 -22.04 -0.49 4.88
N PHE A 94 -20.75 -0.11 4.94
CA PHE A 94 -19.73 -0.62 4.03
C PHE A 94 -19.55 -2.13 4.15
N CYS A 95 -19.92 -2.72 5.28
CA CYS A 95 -19.93 -4.16 5.49
C CYS A 95 -20.94 -4.88 4.59
N PHE A 96 -22.04 -4.20 4.21
CA PHE A 96 -23.16 -4.75 3.45
C PHE A 96 -23.18 -4.30 1.99
N GLN A 97 -22.40 -3.28 1.65
CA GLN A 97 -22.27 -2.78 0.29
C GLN A 97 -21.21 -3.55 -0.50
N PRO A 98 -21.41 -3.74 -1.83
CA PRO A 98 -22.63 -3.49 -2.58
C PRO A 98 -23.61 -4.67 -2.54
N TRP A 99 -23.26 -5.79 -1.94
CA TRP A 99 -23.91 -7.09 -2.14
C TRP A 99 -25.31 -7.18 -1.50
N VAL A 100 -25.42 -6.75 -0.25
CA VAL A 100 -26.71 -6.76 0.47
C VAL A 100 -27.57 -5.58 0.05
N THR A 101 -26.99 -4.38 -0.08
CA THR A 101 -27.73 -3.15 -0.46
C THR A 101 -28.29 -3.19 -1.90
N SER A 102 -27.76 -4.05 -2.76
CA SER A 102 -28.34 -4.31 -4.10
C SER A 102 -29.43 -5.38 -4.10
N GLY A 103 -29.69 -6.03 -2.96
CA GLY A 103 -30.62 -7.16 -2.87
C GLY A 103 -30.10 -8.48 -3.46
N MET A 104 -28.83 -8.52 -3.90
CA MET A 104 -28.23 -9.74 -4.46
C MET A 104 -27.95 -10.81 -3.41
N VAL A 105 -27.61 -10.40 -2.20
CA VAL A 105 -27.22 -11.29 -1.08
C VAL A 105 -28.11 -10.97 0.12
N LYS A 106 -28.52 -12.00 0.85
CA LYS A 106 -29.25 -11.83 2.10
C LYS A 106 -28.35 -11.26 3.19
N PRO A 107 -28.84 -10.39 4.06
CA PRO A 107 -28.09 -9.96 5.23
C PRO A 107 -27.86 -11.15 6.18
N PRO A 108 -26.79 -11.13 7.00
CA PRO A 108 -26.49 -12.20 7.97
C PRO A 108 -27.59 -12.36 9.04
N ALA A 109 -28.33 -11.29 9.32
CA ALA A 109 -29.55 -11.27 10.13
C ALA A 109 -30.40 -10.07 9.70
N ASN A 110 -31.71 -10.06 10.03
CA ASN A 110 -32.59 -8.96 9.67
C ASN A 110 -33.82 -8.91 10.60
N PRO A 111 -33.96 -7.92 11.50
CA PRO A 111 -33.02 -6.81 11.73
C PRO A 111 -31.72 -7.25 12.42
N LEU A 112 -30.65 -6.51 12.18
CA LEU A 112 -29.36 -6.78 12.80
C LEU A 112 -28.83 -5.58 13.63
N GLU A 113 -27.92 -5.89 14.53
CA GLU A 113 -27.08 -4.96 15.26
C GLU A 113 -25.59 -5.29 15.00
N ILE A 114 -24.76 -4.24 14.86
CA ILE A 114 -23.31 -4.38 14.71
C ILE A 114 -22.57 -3.22 15.38
N GLU A 115 -21.45 -3.56 16.05
CA GLU A 115 -20.47 -2.61 16.58
C GLU A 115 -19.23 -2.69 15.71
N GLN A 116 -19.12 -1.78 14.71
CA GLN A 116 -18.11 -1.84 13.68
C GLN A 116 -17.00 -0.82 13.90
N PRO A 117 -15.75 -1.24 14.19
CA PRO A 117 -14.59 -0.36 14.12
C PRO A 117 -14.46 0.19 12.70
N SER A 118 -14.48 1.51 12.59
CA SER A 118 -14.44 2.25 11.33
C SER A 118 -13.24 3.17 11.31
N VAL A 119 -12.62 3.36 10.15
CA VAL A 119 -11.43 4.21 9.97
C VAL A 119 -11.72 5.30 8.97
N ARG A 120 -11.49 6.56 9.38
CA ARG A 120 -11.57 7.75 8.54
C ARG A 120 -10.30 8.58 8.69
N LEU A 121 -9.66 8.89 7.58
CA LEU A 121 -8.43 9.68 7.56
C LEU A 121 -8.62 11.05 6.89
N ASN A 122 -9.80 11.33 6.35
CA ASN A 122 -10.19 12.66 5.85
C ASN A 122 -10.14 13.73 6.96
N ASP A 123 -10.40 13.35 8.22
CA ASP A 123 -10.41 14.23 9.37
C ASP A 123 -9.13 14.14 10.22
N VAL A 124 -8.06 13.54 9.70
CA VAL A 124 -6.84 13.21 10.45
C VAL A 124 -6.17 14.44 11.11
N ASP A 125 -6.33 15.61 10.50
CA ASP A 125 -5.78 16.86 11.03
C ASP A 125 -6.66 17.52 12.11
N ASN A 126 -7.92 17.09 12.23
CA ASN A 126 -8.84 17.46 13.32
C ASN A 126 -8.64 16.63 14.59
N VAL A 127 -7.98 15.46 14.46
CA VAL A 127 -7.70 14.56 15.60
C VAL A 127 -6.82 15.25 16.63
N GLY A 128 -7.20 15.13 17.90
CA GLY A 128 -6.54 15.79 19.03
C GLY A 128 -7.06 17.21 19.31
N ARG A 129 -7.62 17.91 18.33
CA ARG A 129 -8.00 19.34 18.39
C ARG A 129 -9.46 19.57 18.77
N THR A 130 -10.37 18.92 18.04
CA THR A 130 -11.82 19.15 18.19
C THR A 130 -12.44 18.38 19.37
N GLY A 131 -11.69 17.45 19.94
CA GLY A 131 -12.16 16.56 21.01
C GLY A 131 -13.12 15.44 20.55
N ARG A 132 -13.67 15.53 19.31
CA ARG A 132 -14.68 14.60 18.77
C ARG A 132 -14.21 13.71 17.60
N HIS A 133 -13.18 14.13 16.83
CA HIS A 133 -12.69 13.40 15.68
C HIS A 133 -11.67 12.34 16.08
N MET A 134 -11.79 11.17 15.49
CA MET A 134 -10.91 10.02 15.71
C MET A 134 -10.59 9.38 14.36
N THR A 135 -9.34 8.90 14.18
CA THR A 135 -8.99 8.11 12.98
C THR A 135 -9.63 6.73 12.99
N CYS A 136 -9.83 6.15 14.19
CA CYS A 136 -10.51 4.88 14.37
C CYS A 136 -11.54 4.99 15.49
N PHE A 137 -12.80 4.74 15.18
CA PHE A 137 -13.92 4.80 16.13
C PHE A 137 -14.87 3.61 15.93
N THR A 138 -15.68 3.31 16.91
CA THR A 138 -16.67 2.23 16.86
C THR A 138 -18.02 2.78 16.48
N MET A 139 -18.51 2.43 15.30
CA MET A 139 -19.86 2.77 14.88
C MET A 139 -20.82 1.67 15.34
N GLY A 140 -21.70 1.99 16.29
CA GLY A 140 -22.86 1.17 16.60
C GLY A 140 -23.92 1.36 15.52
N SER A 141 -24.51 0.29 15.04
CA SER A 141 -25.55 0.36 14.03
C SER A 141 -26.63 -0.66 14.25
N HIS A 142 -27.87 -0.26 14.03
CA HIS A 142 -28.92 -1.21 13.70
C HIS A 142 -29.33 -1.02 12.26
N THR A 143 -29.43 -2.14 11.55
CA THR A 143 -29.67 -2.14 10.09
C THR A 143 -30.86 -3.03 9.78
N VAL A 144 -31.70 -2.55 8.88
CA VAL A 144 -32.86 -3.28 8.37
C VAL A 144 -32.88 -3.25 6.86
N ILE A 145 -33.09 -4.41 6.26
CA ILE A 145 -33.25 -4.56 4.82
C ILE A 145 -34.71 -4.86 4.54
N ASN A 146 -35.43 -3.86 4.02
CA ASN A 146 -36.81 -4.01 3.66
C ASN A 146 -36.97 -4.37 2.18
N THR A 147 -37.76 -5.38 1.90
CA THR A 147 -38.19 -5.78 0.55
C THR A 147 -39.69 -5.65 0.43
N GLU A 148 -40.25 -5.76 -0.78
CA GLU A 148 -41.72 -5.77 -0.97
C GLU A 148 -42.40 -6.92 -0.21
N GLU A 149 -41.73 -8.07 -0.07
CA GLU A 149 -42.26 -9.26 0.61
C GLU A 149 -42.06 -9.23 2.13
N ASN A 150 -41.03 -8.50 2.60
CA ASN A 150 -40.68 -8.45 4.02
C ASN A 150 -40.29 -7.03 4.44
N PHE A 151 -41.32 -6.24 4.83
CA PHE A 151 -41.12 -4.89 5.36
C PHE A 151 -41.18 -4.93 6.87
N ILE A 152 -40.08 -4.62 7.54
CA ILE A 152 -39.91 -4.69 9.00
C ILE A 152 -40.24 -3.36 9.63
N TYR A 153 -39.44 -2.31 9.35
CA TYR A 153 -39.74 -0.94 9.78
C TYR A 153 -38.94 0.10 8.96
N TRP A 154 -39.35 1.36 9.08
CA TRP A 154 -38.73 2.49 8.37
C TRP A 154 -38.53 3.70 9.33
N GLU A 155 -38.63 4.90 8.86
CA GLU A 155 -38.32 6.16 9.55
C GLU A 155 -38.94 6.27 10.96
N ASP A 156 -40.25 6.03 11.09
CA ASP A 156 -40.97 6.23 12.37
C ASP A 156 -40.40 5.35 13.48
N GLU A 157 -40.15 4.08 13.21
CA GLU A 157 -39.62 3.14 14.21
C GLU A 157 -38.13 3.40 14.47
N THR A 158 -37.38 3.80 13.46
CA THR A 158 -35.96 4.17 13.63
C THR A 158 -35.79 5.35 14.58
N ILE A 159 -36.62 6.40 14.40
CA ILE A 159 -36.63 7.58 15.27
C ILE A 159 -37.11 7.20 16.69
N ARG A 160 -38.13 6.33 16.82
CA ARG A 160 -38.57 5.82 18.13
C ARG A 160 -37.42 5.09 18.86
N LEU A 161 -36.80 4.14 18.16
CA LEU A 161 -35.70 3.37 18.73
C LEU A 161 -34.51 4.26 19.17
N CYS A 162 -34.17 5.25 18.37
CA CYS A 162 -33.11 6.20 18.70
C CYS A 162 -33.45 7.00 19.98
N GLN A 163 -34.64 7.58 20.04
CA GLN A 163 -35.05 8.33 21.25
C GLN A 163 -35.14 7.44 22.48
N GLU A 164 -35.72 6.24 22.39
CA GLU A 164 -35.85 5.32 23.53
C GLU A 164 -34.47 4.81 23.99
N PHE A 165 -33.51 4.60 23.09
CA PHE A 165 -32.14 4.26 23.46
C PHE A 165 -31.46 5.39 24.26
N PHE A 166 -31.55 6.63 23.78
CA PHE A 166 -30.98 7.77 24.52
C PHE A 166 -31.68 8.00 25.87
N LYS A 167 -32.98 7.85 25.92
CA LYS A 167 -33.73 7.86 27.20
C LYS A 167 -33.32 6.70 28.11
N TYR A 168 -33.07 5.50 27.53
CA TYR A 168 -32.65 4.32 28.32
C TYR A 168 -31.32 4.51 29.02
N ILE A 169 -30.39 5.26 28.43
CA ILE A 169 -29.10 5.62 29.03
C ILE A 169 -29.18 6.89 29.92
N GLY A 170 -30.35 7.52 30.08
CA GLY A 170 -30.60 8.65 30.98
C GLY A 170 -30.48 10.03 30.31
N ILE A 171 -30.47 10.15 28.97
CA ILE A 171 -30.52 11.46 28.30
C ILE A 171 -31.97 12.00 28.36
N ASN A 172 -32.10 13.27 28.77
CA ASN A 172 -33.39 13.95 28.68
C ASN A 172 -33.82 14.19 27.25
N THR A 173 -34.99 13.68 26.85
CA THR A 173 -35.50 13.76 25.48
C THR A 173 -35.74 15.19 24.98
N GLU A 174 -35.91 16.18 25.87
CA GLU A 174 -36.05 17.61 25.53
C GLU A 174 -34.72 18.19 24.99
N GLU A 175 -33.60 17.55 25.23
CA GLU A 175 -32.27 17.97 24.76
C GLU A 175 -31.91 17.38 23.37
N ILE A 176 -32.67 16.38 22.93
CA ILE A 176 -32.41 15.72 21.63
C ILE A 176 -32.94 16.58 20.49
N CYS A 177 -32.06 16.87 19.53
CA CYS A 177 -32.38 17.54 18.28
C CYS A 177 -32.17 16.57 17.09
N PHE A 178 -33.14 16.53 16.16
CA PHE A 178 -33.00 15.79 14.91
C PHE A 178 -32.86 16.79 13.77
N ILE A 179 -31.66 16.87 13.17
CA ILE A 179 -31.36 17.76 12.05
C ILE A 179 -31.60 17.00 10.76
N LYS A 180 -32.46 17.57 9.89
CA LYS A 180 -32.71 16.94 8.58
C LYS A 180 -31.54 17.17 7.63
N SER A 181 -31.00 16.10 7.07
CA SER A 181 -29.84 16.11 6.20
C SER A 181 -29.98 15.09 5.05
N TRP A 182 -28.94 14.92 4.26
CA TRP A 182 -28.84 13.96 3.17
C TRP A 182 -27.51 13.24 3.22
N TRP A 183 -27.55 11.94 3.29
CA TRP A 183 -26.35 11.11 3.33
C TRP A 183 -26.04 10.50 1.97
N SER A 184 -24.75 10.43 1.62
CA SER A 184 -24.22 9.73 0.45
C SER A 184 -22.90 9.05 0.80
N GLY A 185 -22.77 7.76 0.50
CA GLY A 185 -21.56 6.99 0.78
C GLY A 185 -21.56 5.61 0.16
N GLY A 186 -20.39 5.17 -0.31
CA GLY A 186 -20.20 3.83 -0.87
C GLY A 186 -21.09 3.48 -2.05
N GLY A 187 -21.51 4.49 -2.84
CA GLY A 187 -22.37 4.32 -4.02
C GLY A 187 -23.86 4.25 -3.72
N ASN A 188 -24.28 4.49 -2.48
CA ASN A 188 -25.68 4.60 -2.08
C ASN A 188 -25.95 5.97 -1.44
N GLU A 189 -27.21 6.38 -1.43
CA GLU A 189 -27.61 7.64 -0.82
C GLU A 189 -29.09 7.63 -0.38
N GLY A 190 -29.42 8.58 0.51
CA GLY A 190 -30.79 8.77 0.97
C GLY A 190 -30.94 9.91 2.00
N PRO A 191 -32.18 10.27 2.37
CA PRO A 191 -32.42 11.21 3.44
C PRO A 191 -31.93 10.67 4.77
N CYS A 192 -31.50 11.56 5.66
CA CYS A 192 -31.08 11.19 6.99
C CYS A 192 -31.47 12.23 8.04
N TYR A 193 -31.35 11.84 9.30
CA TYR A 193 -31.44 12.73 10.45
C TYR A 193 -30.16 12.59 11.27
N GLU A 194 -29.46 13.70 11.47
CA GLU A 194 -28.35 13.81 12.42
C GLU A 194 -28.94 14.10 13.81
N VAL A 195 -28.53 13.35 14.81
CA VAL A 195 -29.12 13.41 16.17
C VAL A 195 -28.10 14.02 17.10
N CYS A 196 -28.38 15.23 17.55
CA CYS A 196 -27.48 16.05 18.32
C CYS A 196 -27.99 16.29 19.74
N VAL A 197 -27.07 16.36 20.70
CA VAL A 197 -27.32 16.67 22.09
C VAL A 197 -26.20 17.56 22.61
N ARG A 198 -26.53 18.74 23.19
CA ARG A 198 -25.60 19.66 23.86
C ARG A 198 -24.31 19.96 23.08
N GLY A 199 -24.43 20.21 21.79
CA GLY A 199 -23.30 20.61 20.91
C GLY A 199 -22.58 19.47 20.20
N VAL A 200 -23.02 18.20 20.34
CA VAL A 200 -22.38 17.08 19.67
C VAL A 200 -23.38 16.16 18.99
N GLU A 201 -23.10 15.81 17.73
CA GLU A 201 -23.78 14.75 16.99
C GLU A 201 -23.46 13.38 17.60
N LEU A 202 -24.48 12.63 18.01
CA LEU A 202 -24.35 11.31 18.63
C LEU A 202 -24.71 10.17 17.67
N ALA A 203 -25.60 10.44 16.71
CA ALA A 203 -26.03 9.43 15.74
C ALA A 203 -26.48 10.08 14.42
N THR A 204 -26.38 9.32 13.33
CA THR A 204 -27.01 9.62 12.04
C THR A 204 -27.93 8.46 11.67
N LEU A 205 -29.19 8.76 11.41
CA LEU A 205 -30.23 7.80 10.99
C LEU A 205 -30.42 7.93 9.49
N VAL A 206 -29.96 6.94 8.73
CA VAL A 206 -29.93 6.98 7.26
C VAL A 206 -30.99 6.06 6.65
N PHE A 207 -31.68 6.56 5.62
CA PHE A 207 -32.75 5.86 4.91
C PHE A 207 -32.35 5.69 3.45
N ILE A 208 -31.56 4.66 3.16
CA ILE A 208 -30.99 4.40 1.83
C ILE A 208 -32.08 3.88 0.92
N GLN A 209 -32.27 4.54 -0.21
CA GLN A 209 -33.24 4.16 -1.25
C GLN A 209 -32.74 4.48 -2.67
N TYR A 210 -31.56 5.07 -2.82
CA TYR A 210 -30.96 5.39 -4.10
C TYR A 210 -29.56 4.83 -4.25
N LYS A 211 -29.21 4.52 -5.50
CA LYS A 211 -27.84 4.25 -5.94
C LYS A 211 -27.37 5.45 -6.76
N THR A 212 -26.16 5.88 -6.50
CA THR A 212 -25.48 6.92 -7.29
C THR A 212 -24.87 6.28 -8.54
N LEU A 213 -25.26 6.75 -9.72
CA LEU A 213 -24.70 6.31 -10.99
C LEU A 213 -23.42 7.07 -11.32
N ASP A 214 -22.63 6.54 -12.25
CA ASP A 214 -21.33 7.13 -12.68
C ASP A 214 -21.48 8.55 -13.26
N ASN A 215 -22.63 8.89 -13.83
CA ASN A 215 -22.97 10.21 -14.36
C ASN A 215 -23.47 11.19 -13.28
N GLY A 216 -23.55 10.75 -12.00
CA GLY A 216 -24.06 11.53 -10.88
C GLY A 216 -25.59 11.53 -10.75
N GLU A 217 -26.30 10.81 -11.61
CA GLU A 217 -27.75 10.61 -11.46
C GLU A 217 -28.07 9.57 -10.38
N LYS A 218 -29.30 9.63 -9.86
CA LYS A 218 -29.82 8.75 -8.81
C LYS A 218 -30.80 7.75 -9.42
N GLU A 219 -30.57 6.48 -9.09
CA GLU A 219 -31.45 5.38 -9.42
C GLU A 219 -32.08 4.81 -8.15
N GLU A 220 -33.39 4.66 -8.10
CA GLU A 220 -34.06 4.04 -6.96
C GLU A 220 -33.74 2.55 -6.91
N ILE A 221 -33.28 2.07 -5.75
CA ILE A 221 -32.98 0.64 -5.55
C ILE A 221 -34.25 -0.13 -5.16
N PRO A 222 -34.35 -1.43 -5.52
CA PRO A 222 -35.55 -2.23 -5.29
C PRO A 222 -35.79 -2.57 -3.82
N ILE A 223 -34.86 -2.24 -2.93
CA ILE A 223 -34.97 -2.46 -1.49
C ILE A 223 -34.86 -1.12 -0.75
N LYS A 224 -35.37 -1.06 0.48
CA LYS A 224 -35.21 0.08 1.38
C LYS A 224 -34.35 -0.32 2.57
N VAL A 225 -33.22 0.37 2.78
CA VAL A 225 -32.31 0.05 3.86
C VAL A 225 -32.33 1.11 4.93
N VAL A 226 -32.68 0.73 6.16
CA VAL A 226 -32.37 1.52 7.33
C VAL A 226 -30.93 1.21 7.70
N ASP A 227 -30.08 2.23 7.72
CA ASP A 227 -28.76 2.17 8.27
C ASP A 227 -28.60 3.27 9.31
N THR A 228 -28.01 2.95 10.44
CA THR A 228 -27.82 3.93 11.51
C THR A 228 -26.36 3.92 11.92
N GLY A 229 -25.84 5.09 12.27
CA GLY A 229 -24.47 5.24 12.75
C GLY A 229 -24.47 5.95 14.09
N TYR A 230 -24.31 5.20 15.18
CA TYR A 230 -24.14 5.76 16.53
C TYR A 230 -22.65 5.86 16.82
N GLY A 231 -22.17 7.06 17.16
CA GLY A 231 -20.81 7.27 17.64
C GLY A 231 -20.67 6.83 19.08
N LEU A 232 -20.31 5.56 19.32
CA LEU A 232 -20.30 5.00 20.68
C LEU A 232 -19.29 5.71 21.60
N GLU A 233 -18.17 6.17 21.04
CA GLU A 233 -17.20 7.02 21.74
C GLU A 233 -17.81 8.38 22.14
N ARG A 234 -18.58 9.01 21.25
CA ARG A 234 -19.26 10.29 21.56
C ARG A 234 -20.34 10.11 22.62
N ILE A 235 -21.07 9.00 22.61
CA ILE A 235 -22.07 8.66 23.64
C ILE A 235 -21.37 8.41 24.99
N ALA A 236 -20.26 7.69 25.03
CA ALA A 236 -19.47 7.52 26.23
C ALA A 236 -18.95 8.87 26.75
N TRP A 237 -18.49 9.73 25.84
CA TRP A 237 -17.97 11.06 26.18
C TRP A 237 -19.02 11.97 26.79
N ILE A 238 -20.19 12.10 26.15
CA ILE A 238 -21.29 12.93 26.69
C ILE A 238 -21.81 12.44 28.04
N SER A 239 -21.71 11.12 28.31
CA SER A 239 -22.08 10.51 29.57
C SER A 239 -21.10 10.79 30.71
N GLN A 240 -19.84 11.05 30.40
CA GLN A 240 -18.81 11.33 31.39
C GLN A 240 -18.54 12.83 31.57
N GLY A 241 -18.83 13.65 30.54
CA GLY A 241 -18.59 15.09 30.59
C GLY A 241 -17.11 15.45 30.70
N THR A 242 -16.20 14.60 30.22
CA THR A 242 -14.76 14.85 30.16
C THR A 242 -14.40 15.91 29.14
N PRO A 243 -13.20 16.53 29.17
CA PRO A 243 -12.79 17.54 28.20
C PRO A 243 -12.82 17.03 26.74
N THR A 244 -12.41 15.77 26.52
CA THR A 244 -12.38 15.18 25.19
C THR A 244 -12.93 13.75 25.19
N ALA A 245 -13.32 13.26 24.02
CA ALA A 245 -13.69 11.86 23.84
C ALA A 245 -12.50 10.90 24.10
N TYR A 246 -11.27 11.37 23.93
CA TYR A 246 -10.07 10.57 24.25
C TYR A 246 -9.93 10.33 25.73
N ASP A 247 -10.19 11.35 26.58
CA ASP A 247 -10.20 11.21 28.03
C ASP A 247 -11.31 10.24 28.49
N ALA A 248 -12.46 10.24 27.80
CA ALA A 248 -13.56 9.34 28.13
C ALA A 248 -13.30 7.87 27.73
N CYS A 249 -12.73 7.66 26.54
CA CYS A 249 -12.66 6.33 25.92
C CYS A 249 -11.31 5.63 26.11
N PHE A 250 -10.23 6.40 26.25
CA PHE A 250 -8.86 5.91 26.29
C PHE A 250 -8.12 6.32 27.57
N ALA A 251 -8.82 6.70 28.62
CA ALA A 251 -8.24 7.20 29.86
C ALA A 251 -6.99 6.45 30.34
N PRO A 252 -6.94 5.09 30.40
CA PRO A 252 -5.75 4.39 30.84
C PRO A 252 -4.51 4.60 29.95
N VAL A 253 -4.72 4.77 28.63
CA VAL A 253 -3.64 5.04 27.67
C VAL A 253 -3.20 6.49 27.77
N VAL A 254 -4.15 7.44 27.80
CA VAL A 254 -3.90 8.88 27.94
C VAL A 254 -3.16 9.18 29.26
N ASP A 255 -3.59 8.60 30.36
CA ASP A 255 -2.95 8.81 31.67
C ASP A 255 -1.52 8.26 31.68
N LYS A 256 -1.31 7.08 31.06
CA LYS A 256 0.04 6.52 30.96
C LYS A 256 0.96 7.38 30.08
N LEU A 257 0.44 7.95 28.98
CA LEU A 257 1.20 8.88 28.14
C LEU A 257 1.53 10.19 28.90
N LYS A 258 0.60 10.72 29.70
CA LYS A 258 0.87 11.87 30.58
C LYS A 258 2.01 11.56 31.57
N GLU A 259 2.02 10.38 32.20
CA GLU A 259 3.10 9.97 33.10
C GLU A 259 4.47 9.90 32.38
N LEU A 260 4.51 9.37 31.14
CA LEU A 260 5.74 9.21 30.38
C LEU A 260 6.31 10.53 29.83
N THR A 261 5.46 11.53 29.60
CA THR A 261 5.83 12.82 29.01
C THR A 261 6.04 13.93 30.01
N ASP A 262 5.67 13.72 31.30
CA ASP A 262 5.72 14.73 32.37
C ASP A 262 5.00 16.05 31.99
N VAL A 263 3.95 15.94 31.15
CA VAL A 263 3.16 17.09 30.66
C VAL A 263 2.36 17.68 31.82
N LYS A 264 2.56 18.97 32.07
CA LYS A 264 1.78 19.72 33.10
C LYS A 264 0.49 20.23 32.45
N VAL A 265 -0.61 19.80 33.02
CA VAL A 265 -1.95 20.11 32.54
C VAL A 265 -2.53 21.29 33.35
N ASN A 266 -2.92 22.38 32.64
CA ASN A 266 -3.77 23.40 33.22
C ASN A 266 -5.24 23.06 32.95
N THR A 267 -5.91 22.50 33.94
CA THR A 267 -7.29 21.99 33.83
C THR A 267 -8.30 23.05 33.42
N ASP A 268 -8.15 24.28 33.88
CA ASP A 268 -9.10 25.37 33.61
C ASP A 268 -9.00 25.86 32.16
N ILE A 269 -7.77 26.01 31.64
CA ILE A 269 -7.52 26.37 30.24
C ILE A 269 -8.04 25.25 29.34
N LEU A 270 -7.74 23.99 29.65
CA LEU A 270 -8.16 22.84 28.85
C LEU A 270 -9.69 22.68 28.85
N ALA A 271 -10.36 22.84 29.96
CA ALA A 271 -11.81 22.73 30.03
C ALA A 271 -12.51 23.80 29.18
N ARG A 272 -12.04 25.05 29.21
CA ARG A 272 -12.62 26.11 28.37
C ARG A 272 -12.28 25.92 26.89
N ASN A 273 -11.03 25.58 26.57
CA ASN A 273 -10.64 25.24 25.21
C ASN A 273 -11.49 24.09 24.65
N ALA A 274 -11.75 23.06 25.49
CA ALA A 274 -12.57 21.91 25.11
C ALA A 274 -14.02 22.30 24.81
N GLN A 275 -14.65 23.18 25.60
CA GLN A 275 -16.03 23.60 25.38
C GLN A 275 -16.29 24.20 24.00
N ILE A 276 -15.30 24.91 23.45
CA ILE A 276 -15.39 25.55 22.14
C ILE A 276 -14.62 24.79 21.03
N ALA A 277 -13.99 23.67 21.38
CA ALA A 277 -13.20 22.88 20.44
C ALA A 277 -14.01 22.41 19.23
N GLY A 278 -15.33 22.20 19.37
CA GLY A 278 -16.22 21.88 18.26
C GLY A 278 -16.22 22.93 17.13
N MET A 279 -15.87 24.17 17.45
CA MET A 279 -15.72 25.25 16.46
C MET A 279 -14.38 25.23 15.72
N MET A 280 -13.42 24.36 16.10
CA MET A 280 -12.08 24.25 15.52
C MET A 280 -11.99 23.24 14.36
N ASP A 281 -13.09 22.94 13.71
CA ASP A 281 -13.09 22.05 12.55
C ASP A 281 -12.40 22.77 11.37
N ILE A 282 -11.34 22.13 10.82
CA ILE A 282 -10.50 22.71 9.77
C ILE A 282 -11.28 22.93 8.47
N GLU A 283 -12.30 22.10 8.21
CA GLU A 283 -13.14 22.25 7.02
C GLU A 283 -14.04 23.49 7.07
N ASP A 284 -14.46 23.88 8.28
CA ASP A 284 -15.36 25.02 8.51
C ASP A 284 -14.62 26.34 8.71
N ILE A 285 -13.36 26.30 9.15
CA ILE A 285 -12.59 27.50 9.57
C ILE A 285 -11.33 27.64 8.72
N GLY A 286 -11.19 28.76 8.04
CA GLY A 286 -10.01 29.08 7.24
C GLY A 286 -8.73 29.33 8.04
N ASP A 287 -8.81 29.67 9.34
CA ASP A 287 -7.65 30.01 10.19
C ASP A 287 -7.86 29.62 11.67
N ILE A 288 -7.32 28.46 12.04
CA ILE A 288 -7.32 27.94 13.42
C ILE A 288 -6.64 28.90 14.40
N LYS A 289 -5.60 29.60 13.95
CA LYS A 289 -4.85 30.52 14.79
C LYS A 289 -5.70 31.71 15.23
N GLU A 290 -6.57 32.22 14.34
CA GLU A 290 -7.50 33.31 14.70
C GLU A 290 -8.50 32.84 15.77
N LEU A 291 -9.05 31.62 15.64
CA LEU A 291 -9.96 31.08 16.65
C LEU A 291 -9.25 30.85 18.00
N ARG A 292 -8.05 30.28 17.99
CA ARG A 292 -7.26 30.12 19.22
C ARG A 292 -6.94 31.45 19.90
N GLN A 293 -6.71 32.51 19.08
CA GLN A 293 -6.55 33.86 19.63
C GLN A 293 -7.84 34.37 20.31
N GLN A 294 -9.03 34.05 19.73
CA GLN A 294 -10.31 34.39 20.36
C GLN A 294 -10.50 33.65 21.70
N VAL A 295 -10.13 32.35 21.76
CA VAL A 295 -10.13 31.56 23.00
C VAL A 295 -9.22 32.18 24.05
N ALA A 296 -7.98 32.47 23.69
CA ALA A 296 -7.01 33.09 24.59
C ALA A 296 -7.54 34.43 25.14
N ASN A 297 -8.10 35.26 24.26
CA ASN A 297 -8.72 36.52 24.66
C ASN A 297 -9.90 36.34 25.64
N SER A 298 -10.75 35.33 25.42
CA SER A 298 -11.88 35.03 26.29
C SER A 298 -11.46 34.56 27.71
N LEU A 299 -10.29 33.93 27.77
CA LEU A 299 -9.68 33.47 29.01
C LEU A 299 -8.82 34.55 29.70
N GLY A 300 -8.54 35.66 29.01
CA GLY A 300 -7.64 36.73 29.50
C GLY A 300 -6.17 36.32 29.59
N ILE A 301 -5.75 35.35 28.74
CA ILE A 301 -4.38 34.84 28.62
C ILE A 301 -3.81 35.15 27.23
N THR A 302 -2.51 34.97 27.05
CA THR A 302 -1.85 35.08 25.74
C THR A 302 -2.11 33.85 24.89
N LEU A 303 -1.94 33.98 23.57
CA LEU A 303 -2.01 32.83 22.66
C LEU A 303 -0.93 31.79 23.02
N ASP A 304 0.28 32.22 23.36
CA ASP A 304 1.38 31.34 23.71
C ASP A 304 1.05 30.53 24.98
N GLU A 305 0.46 31.13 26.01
CA GLU A 305 0.00 30.40 27.21
C GLU A 305 -1.09 29.36 26.91
N LEU A 306 -1.99 29.66 25.95
CA LEU A 306 -2.99 28.69 25.49
C LEU A 306 -2.31 27.52 24.78
N LEU A 307 -1.40 27.79 23.85
CA LEU A 307 -0.70 26.77 23.05
C LEU A 307 0.20 25.89 23.92
N GLU A 308 0.94 26.48 24.87
CA GLU A 308 1.76 25.71 25.84
C GLU A 308 0.94 24.70 26.65
N SER A 309 -0.35 24.99 26.88
CA SER A 309 -1.24 24.07 27.60
C SER A 309 -1.96 23.07 26.67
N ALA A 310 -2.37 23.52 25.48
CA ALA A 310 -3.20 22.70 24.57
C ALA A 310 -2.39 21.75 23.68
N GLU A 311 -1.31 22.21 23.04
CA GLU A 311 -0.56 21.43 22.07
C GLU A 311 0.04 20.12 22.62
N PRO A 312 0.62 20.08 23.84
CA PRO A 312 1.11 18.81 24.39
C PRO A 312 -0.01 17.81 24.63
N MET A 313 -1.19 18.29 25.05
CA MET A 313 -2.35 17.40 25.23
C MET A 313 -2.93 16.92 23.91
N GLU A 314 -3.01 17.79 22.89
CA GLU A 314 -3.38 17.39 21.52
C GLU A 314 -2.46 16.28 21.01
N ALA A 315 -1.15 16.40 21.21
CA ALA A 315 -0.17 15.39 20.82
C ALA A 315 -0.39 14.05 21.55
N ILE A 316 -0.69 14.08 22.86
CA ILE A 316 -1.04 12.87 23.64
C ILE A 316 -2.31 12.19 23.08
N TYR A 317 -3.35 12.97 22.79
CA TYR A 317 -4.59 12.44 22.22
C TYR A 317 -4.37 11.83 20.83
N ILE A 318 -3.57 12.48 19.99
CA ILE A 318 -3.19 11.95 18.66
C ILE A 318 -2.45 10.61 18.80
N ILE A 319 -1.50 10.50 19.72
CA ILE A 319 -0.77 9.24 19.95
C ILE A 319 -1.71 8.13 20.41
N ALA A 320 -2.62 8.42 21.35
CA ALA A 320 -3.59 7.45 21.86
C ALA A 320 -4.56 6.97 20.76
N ASP A 321 -5.09 7.88 19.94
CA ASP A 321 -5.96 7.59 18.81
C ASP A 321 -5.25 6.78 17.72
N HIS A 322 -4.08 7.26 17.30
CA HIS A 322 -3.35 6.66 16.19
C HIS A 322 -2.83 5.26 16.52
N THR A 323 -2.40 5.01 17.76
CA THR A 323 -2.00 3.66 18.18
C THR A 323 -3.18 2.69 18.20
N ARG A 324 -4.39 3.15 18.55
CA ARG A 324 -5.63 2.35 18.41
C ARG A 324 -5.92 2.04 16.94
N CYS A 325 -5.84 3.05 16.08
CA CYS A 325 -6.04 2.89 14.64
C CYS A 325 -5.07 1.84 14.06
N LEU A 326 -3.79 1.98 14.37
CA LEU A 326 -2.75 1.04 13.92
C LEU A 326 -2.98 -0.37 14.46
N ALA A 327 -3.42 -0.53 15.72
CA ALA A 327 -3.72 -1.84 16.29
C ALA A 327 -4.77 -2.58 15.46
N PHE A 328 -5.89 -1.93 15.10
CA PHE A 328 -6.90 -2.53 14.23
C PHE A 328 -6.41 -2.77 12.80
N MET A 329 -5.74 -1.78 12.19
CA MET A 329 -5.22 -1.90 10.83
C MET A 329 -4.28 -3.10 10.68
N LEU A 330 -3.33 -3.24 11.60
CA LEU A 330 -2.33 -4.30 11.55
C LEU A 330 -2.91 -5.67 11.95
N ALA A 331 -3.83 -5.72 12.93
CA ALA A 331 -4.53 -6.95 13.31
C ALA A 331 -5.36 -7.52 12.16
N ASP A 332 -6.02 -6.68 11.38
CA ASP A 332 -6.83 -7.08 10.23
C ASP A 332 -5.98 -7.33 8.95
N GLY A 333 -4.64 -7.29 9.07
CA GLY A 333 -3.68 -7.74 8.06
C GLY A 333 -3.20 -6.68 7.08
N ILE A 334 -3.34 -5.37 7.39
CA ILE A 334 -2.73 -4.31 6.62
C ILE A 334 -1.23 -4.26 6.91
N ILE A 335 -0.42 -4.24 5.86
CA ILE A 335 1.04 -4.10 5.96
C ILE A 335 1.42 -2.68 5.52
N PRO A 336 2.13 -1.89 6.36
CA PRO A 336 2.60 -0.56 5.96
C PRO A 336 3.46 -0.64 4.70
N SER A 337 3.11 0.18 3.70
CA SER A 337 3.79 0.19 2.39
C SER A 337 3.71 1.59 1.77
N ASN A 338 4.20 1.77 0.54
CA ASN A 338 4.13 3.05 -0.16
C ASN A 338 2.89 3.18 -1.06
N VAL A 339 1.95 2.24 -1.00
CA VAL A 339 0.78 2.24 -1.88
C VAL A 339 -0.48 1.80 -1.15
N LYS A 340 -1.64 2.30 -1.60
CA LYS A 340 -2.99 1.87 -1.19
C LYS A 340 -3.19 1.91 0.34
N GLU A 341 -3.89 0.92 0.89
CA GLU A 341 -4.17 0.78 2.32
C GLU A 341 -2.92 0.77 3.21
N GLY A 342 -1.81 0.22 2.71
CA GLY A 342 -0.54 0.20 3.43
C GLY A 342 0.11 1.58 3.56
N TYR A 343 -0.13 2.47 2.59
CA TYR A 343 0.28 3.86 2.68
C TYR A 343 -0.45 4.59 3.80
N LEU A 344 -1.76 4.38 3.92
CA LEU A 344 -2.57 4.98 4.99
C LEU A 344 -2.08 4.53 6.39
N ALA A 345 -1.77 3.25 6.57
CA ALA A 345 -1.18 2.75 7.81
C ALA A 345 0.19 3.41 8.10
N ARG A 346 1.03 3.56 7.08
CA ARG A 346 2.34 4.22 7.21
C ARG A 346 2.22 5.71 7.53
N LEU A 347 1.22 6.40 6.99
CA LEU A 347 0.92 7.79 7.30
C LEU A 347 0.63 7.95 8.80
N VAL A 348 -0.32 7.18 9.33
CA VAL A 348 -0.69 7.20 10.75
C VAL A 348 0.51 6.88 11.64
N LEU A 349 1.30 5.87 11.29
CA LEU A 349 2.50 5.45 12.02
C LEU A 349 3.55 6.58 12.10
N ARG A 350 3.88 7.19 10.96
CA ARG A 350 4.87 8.27 10.92
C ARG A 350 4.41 9.52 11.65
N ARG A 351 3.11 9.83 11.57
CA ARG A 351 2.50 10.92 12.32
C ARG A 351 2.59 10.66 13.83
N THR A 352 2.37 9.44 14.29
CA THR A 352 2.54 9.05 15.70
C THR A 352 3.96 9.28 16.18
N ILE A 353 4.97 8.77 15.44
CA ILE A 353 6.40 8.95 15.81
C ILE A 353 6.77 10.43 15.88
N ARG A 354 6.22 11.25 14.98
CA ARG A 354 6.44 12.69 14.99
C ARG A 354 5.97 13.31 16.30
N PHE A 355 4.71 13.06 16.72
CA PHE A 355 4.18 13.62 17.97
C PHE A 355 4.91 13.09 19.19
N MET A 356 5.35 11.84 19.20
CA MET A 356 6.23 11.31 20.24
C MET A 356 7.56 12.10 20.34
N LYS A 357 8.15 12.47 19.19
CA LYS A 357 9.35 13.32 19.14
C LYS A 357 9.09 14.74 19.63
N GLU A 358 7.95 15.35 19.29
CA GLU A 358 7.53 16.69 19.78
C GLU A 358 7.41 16.70 21.30
N LEU A 359 6.86 15.64 21.88
CA LEU A 359 6.77 15.46 23.33
C LEU A 359 8.09 15.02 23.98
N ASN A 360 9.18 14.88 23.22
CA ASN A 360 10.49 14.39 23.69
C ASN A 360 10.41 13.03 24.40
N MET A 361 9.50 12.15 23.99
CA MET A 361 9.36 10.81 24.56
C MET A 361 10.65 10.00 24.37
N LYS A 362 10.98 9.19 25.38
CA LYS A 362 12.15 8.29 25.35
C LYS A 362 11.77 6.89 24.88
N GLU A 363 10.52 6.53 25.04
CA GLU A 363 9.94 5.26 24.71
C GLU A 363 9.89 5.11 23.18
N SER A 364 10.08 3.87 22.71
CA SER A 364 9.85 3.52 21.32
C SER A 364 8.35 3.46 21.01
N LEU A 365 7.98 3.57 19.73
CA LEU A 365 6.58 3.39 19.32
C LEU A 365 6.08 1.97 19.68
N ALA A 366 6.97 0.96 19.66
CA ALA A 366 6.61 -0.39 20.08
C ALA A 366 6.21 -0.46 21.56
N GLU A 367 6.92 0.24 22.46
CA GLU A 367 6.54 0.31 23.89
C GLU A 367 5.19 1.00 24.08
N VAL A 368 4.93 2.10 23.38
CA VAL A 368 3.64 2.79 23.39
C VAL A 368 2.52 1.91 22.82
N MET A 369 2.79 1.17 21.73
CA MET A 369 1.85 0.20 21.18
C MET A 369 1.52 -0.91 22.18
N GLY A 370 2.50 -1.37 22.96
CA GLY A 370 2.29 -2.34 24.04
C GLY A 370 1.25 -1.86 25.06
N ILE A 371 1.33 -0.59 25.46
CA ILE A 371 0.34 0.04 26.38
C ILE A 371 -1.07 0.01 25.74
N GLN A 372 -1.16 0.37 24.45
CA GLN A 372 -2.44 0.36 23.74
C GLN A 372 -3.02 -1.05 23.62
N LEU A 373 -2.19 -2.06 23.29
CA LEU A 373 -2.64 -3.45 23.16
C LEU A 373 -3.08 -4.05 24.50
N GLU A 374 -2.39 -3.76 25.59
CA GLU A 374 -2.80 -4.18 26.94
C GLU A 374 -4.21 -3.66 27.30
N PHE A 375 -4.54 -2.44 26.88
CA PHE A 375 -5.86 -1.87 27.06
C PHE A 375 -6.88 -2.50 26.10
N LEU A 376 -6.59 -2.52 24.80
CA LEU A 376 -7.53 -2.86 23.73
C LEU A 376 -7.93 -4.34 23.71
N THR A 377 -7.02 -5.25 24.00
CA THR A 377 -7.27 -6.70 23.99
C THR A 377 -8.23 -7.17 25.07
N LYS A 378 -8.53 -6.34 26.07
CA LYS A 378 -9.60 -6.61 27.05
C LYS A 378 -10.99 -6.57 26.43
N PHE A 379 -11.17 -5.79 25.37
CA PHE A 379 -12.45 -5.58 24.67
C PHE A 379 -12.51 -6.28 23.31
N TYR A 380 -11.35 -6.45 22.65
CA TYR A 380 -11.18 -7.11 21.37
C TYR A 380 -10.12 -8.21 21.50
N PRO A 381 -10.49 -9.36 22.13
CA PRO A 381 -9.53 -10.42 22.45
C PRO A 381 -8.89 -11.05 21.19
N GLU A 382 -9.56 -10.95 20.05
CA GLU A 382 -9.02 -11.44 18.76
C GLU A 382 -7.77 -10.68 18.28
N ILE A 383 -7.55 -9.45 18.75
CA ILE A 383 -6.32 -8.66 18.46
C ILE A 383 -5.10 -9.30 19.14
N LYS A 384 -5.30 -10.03 20.23
CA LYS A 384 -4.23 -10.71 20.97
C LYS A 384 -3.47 -11.72 20.10
N ASP A 385 -4.18 -12.41 19.22
CA ASP A 385 -3.57 -13.39 18.30
C ASP A 385 -2.58 -12.74 17.30
N SER A 386 -2.69 -11.42 17.12
CA SER A 386 -1.85 -10.63 16.21
C SER A 386 -0.78 -9.79 16.92
N GLU A 387 -0.67 -9.85 18.26
CA GLU A 387 0.20 -8.97 19.05
C GLU A 387 1.66 -9.02 18.62
N ASP A 388 2.26 -10.20 18.55
CA ASP A 388 3.66 -10.38 18.11
C ASP A 388 3.91 -9.79 16.73
N HIS A 389 2.97 -9.99 15.83
CA HIS A 389 3.02 -9.48 14.46
C HIS A 389 2.96 -7.94 14.44
N ILE A 390 2.03 -7.34 15.20
CA ILE A 390 1.91 -5.88 15.33
C ILE A 390 3.21 -5.29 15.84
N MET A 391 3.76 -5.85 16.92
CA MET A 391 5.00 -5.37 17.55
C MET A 391 6.20 -5.44 16.60
N ASN A 392 6.32 -6.54 15.84
CA ASN A 392 7.38 -6.71 14.85
C ASN A 392 7.29 -5.68 13.71
N ILE A 393 6.09 -5.42 13.19
CA ILE A 393 5.88 -4.41 12.15
C ILE A 393 6.23 -3.02 12.66
N ILE A 394 5.73 -2.65 13.83
CA ILE A 394 5.95 -1.32 14.43
C ILE A 394 7.44 -1.07 14.62
N SER A 395 8.17 -2.02 15.23
CA SER A 395 9.62 -1.89 15.45
C SER A 395 10.38 -1.73 14.12
N LEU A 396 10.06 -2.52 13.11
CA LEU A 396 10.71 -2.45 11.80
C LEU A 396 10.43 -1.12 11.08
N GLU A 397 9.19 -0.63 11.13
CA GLU A 397 8.82 0.63 10.47
C GLU A 397 9.44 1.83 11.19
N GLU A 398 9.59 1.79 12.52
CA GLU A 398 10.30 2.80 13.29
C GLU A 398 11.77 2.91 12.88
N GLU A 399 12.48 1.77 12.75
CA GLU A 399 13.86 1.73 12.24
C GLU A 399 13.97 2.29 10.82
N ARG A 400 13.02 1.92 9.94
CA ARG A 400 12.94 2.42 8.56
C ARG A 400 12.74 3.93 8.52
N TYR A 401 11.85 4.44 9.36
CA TYR A 401 11.57 5.87 9.46
C TYR A 401 12.81 6.65 9.89
N GLN A 402 13.50 6.21 10.94
CA GLN A 402 14.75 6.83 11.41
C GLN A 402 15.83 6.85 10.30
N SER A 403 15.97 5.76 9.53
CA SER A 403 16.87 5.69 8.38
C SER A 403 16.46 6.69 7.28
N THR A 404 15.17 6.82 7.03
CA THR A 404 14.60 7.75 6.04
C THR A 404 14.90 9.20 6.41
N ILE A 405 14.70 9.61 7.65
CA ILE A 405 14.99 10.96 8.12
C ILE A 405 16.49 11.30 7.95
N LYS A 406 17.40 10.38 8.33
CA LYS A 406 18.84 10.58 8.14
C LYS A 406 19.25 10.81 6.68
N LYS A 407 18.65 10.08 5.73
CA LYS A 407 18.91 10.23 4.29
C LYS A 407 18.20 11.45 3.71
N GLY A 408 17.02 11.78 4.22
CA GLY A 408 16.14 12.85 3.74
C GLY A 408 16.77 14.23 3.80
N THR A 409 17.56 14.52 4.82
CA THR A 409 18.26 15.83 4.98
C THR A 409 19.03 16.24 3.72
N SER A 410 19.71 15.30 3.07
CA SER A 410 20.47 15.60 1.85
C SER A 410 19.58 15.82 0.62
N ILE A 411 18.40 15.22 0.57
CA ILE A 411 17.40 15.39 -0.49
C ILE A 411 16.81 16.79 -0.37
N VAL A 412 16.31 17.15 0.80
CA VAL A 412 15.72 18.47 1.07
C VAL A 412 16.71 19.60 0.76
N LYS A 413 17.95 19.51 1.24
CA LYS A 413 18.99 20.50 0.94
C LYS A 413 19.25 20.66 -0.56
N ARG A 414 19.21 19.58 -1.33
CA ARG A 414 19.32 19.61 -2.79
C ARG A 414 18.12 20.28 -3.46
N SER A 415 16.90 19.96 -3.01
CA SER A 415 15.66 20.55 -3.51
C SER A 415 15.63 22.07 -3.27
N ILE A 416 15.93 22.51 -2.06
CA ILE A 416 16.01 23.95 -1.72
C ILE A 416 17.08 24.64 -2.59
N LYS A 417 18.27 24.04 -2.76
CA LYS A 417 19.32 24.60 -3.60
C LYS A 417 18.90 24.72 -5.07
N ARG A 418 18.10 23.78 -5.59
CA ARG A 418 17.53 23.85 -6.93
C ARG A 418 16.53 24.99 -7.05
N LEU A 419 15.57 25.09 -6.13
CA LEU A 419 14.57 26.16 -6.11
C LEU A 419 15.19 27.55 -6.02
N LYS A 420 16.22 27.73 -5.17
CA LYS A 420 16.98 29.00 -5.08
C LYS A 420 17.68 29.36 -6.41
N LYS A 421 18.17 28.37 -7.15
CA LYS A 421 18.77 28.60 -8.49
C LYS A 421 17.72 29.00 -9.52
N GLU A 422 16.48 28.53 -9.37
CA GLU A 422 15.32 28.87 -10.19
C GLU A 422 14.69 30.21 -9.80
N GLY A 423 15.25 30.91 -8.81
CA GLY A 423 14.76 32.20 -8.32
C GLY A 423 13.53 32.11 -7.42
N LYS A 424 13.17 30.92 -6.95
CA LYS A 424 12.06 30.69 -6.01
C LYS A 424 12.52 30.91 -4.58
N THR A 425 11.67 31.53 -3.78
CA THR A 425 11.91 31.84 -2.35
C THR A 425 11.10 30.95 -1.43
N GLU A 426 10.15 30.18 -2.01
CA GLU A 426 9.20 29.35 -1.30
C GLU A 426 9.13 27.96 -1.92
N MET A 427 8.84 26.94 -1.09
CA MET A 427 8.60 25.56 -1.55
C MET A 427 7.17 25.41 -2.05
N PRO A 428 6.96 24.94 -3.31
CA PRO A 428 5.63 24.61 -3.80
C PRO A 428 5.00 23.45 -3.01
N LEU A 429 3.69 23.50 -2.80
CA LEU A 429 2.95 22.48 -2.04
C LEU A 429 3.05 21.09 -2.68
N ASP A 430 2.97 20.99 -4.01
CA ASP A 430 3.14 19.74 -4.77
C ASP A 430 4.51 19.10 -4.51
N MET A 431 5.57 19.90 -4.44
CA MET A 431 6.91 19.39 -4.09
C MET A 431 7.00 18.97 -2.62
N LEU A 432 6.32 19.66 -1.72
CA LEU A 432 6.28 19.29 -0.31
C LEU A 432 5.54 17.94 -0.14
N MET A 433 4.42 17.76 -0.85
CA MET A 433 3.70 16.48 -0.90
C MET A 433 4.56 15.38 -1.51
N ASP A 434 5.28 15.63 -2.61
CA ASP A 434 6.19 14.66 -3.23
C ASP A 434 7.35 14.24 -2.29
N LEU A 435 7.92 15.18 -1.53
CA LEU A 435 8.93 14.88 -0.51
C LEU A 435 8.38 13.94 0.57
N TYR A 436 7.12 14.11 0.94
CA TYR A 436 6.45 13.23 1.88
C TYR A 436 6.10 11.87 1.25
N ASP A 437 5.45 11.84 0.10
CA ASP A 437 4.98 10.63 -0.58
C ASP A 437 6.11 9.75 -1.10
N ALA A 438 7.00 10.31 -1.94
CA ALA A 438 8.04 9.53 -2.59
C ALA A 438 9.24 9.25 -1.68
N HIS A 439 9.54 10.17 -0.74
CA HIS A 439 10.74 10.09 0.11
C HIS A 439 10.43 9.90 1.59
N GLY A 440 9.18 10.03 2.00
CA GLY A 440 8.73 9.85 3.38
C GLY A 440 9.26 10.90 4.35
N ILE A 441 9.56 12.09 3.87
CA ILE A 441 10.14 13.20 4.68
C ILE A 441 9.00 14.07 5.18
N PRO A 442 8.76 14.15 6.51
CA PRO A 442 7.69 14.99 7.06
C PRO A 442 7.88 16.47 6.70
N PRO A 443 6.78 17.23 6.49
CA PRO A 443 6.85 18.65 6.13
C PRO A 443 7.58 19.48 7.20
N GLU A 444 7.45 19.17 8.49
CA GLU A 444 8.14 19.85 9.57
C GLU A 444 9.67 19.63 9.51
N THR A 445 10.11 18.43 9.13
CA THR A 445 11.54 18.18 8.88
C THR A 445 12.05 19.02 7.70
N VAL A 446 11.20 19.29 6.71
CA VAL A 446 11.53 20.18 5.60
C VAL A 446 11.64 21.62 6.10
N VAL A 447 10.72 22.08 6.96
CA VAL A 447 10.77 23.39 7.63
C VAL A 447 12.04 23.54 8.47
N GLU A 448 12.34 22.55 9.32
CA GLU A 448 13.54 22.53 10.17
C GLU A 448 14.84 22.64 9.33
N ILE A 449 14.93 21.91 8.22
CA ILE A 449 16.11 21.94 7.34
C ILE A 449 16.18 23.24 6.52
N ALA A 450 15.06 23.83 6.15
CA ALA A 450 14.97 25.09 5.43
C ALA A 450 15.44 26.28 6.28
N GLY A 451 15.11 26.28 7.57
CA GLY A 451 15.40 27.36 8.51
C GLY A 451 14.89 28.71 8.01
N ASP A 452 15.34 29.80 8.59
CA ASP A 452 14.92 31.16 8.25
C ASP A 452 15.27 31.61 6.82
N ASN A 453 16.04 30.81 6.10
CA ASN A 453 16.58 31.19 4.80
C ASN A 453 15.74 30.78 3.60
N PHE A 454 14.65 30.06 3.81
CA PHE A 454 13.76 29.58 2.73
C PHE A 454 12.37 29.26 3.27
N THR A 455 11.35 29.84 2.67
CA THR A 455 9.96 29.69 3.14
C THR A 455 9.40 28.32 2.80
N VAL A 456 8.79 27.66 3.79
CA VAL A 456 8.01 26.43 3.61
C VAL A 456 6.69 26.61 4.34
N ASN A 457 5.62 26.81 3.58
CA ASN A 457 4.26 26.92 4.13
C ASN A 457 3.62 25.52 4.14
N VAL A 458 3.31 25.03 5.33
CA VAL A 458 2.61 23.75 5.53
C VAL A 458 1.15 24.08 5.83
N PRO A 459 0.18 23.70 4.98
CA PRO A 459 -1.22 23.94 5.27
C PRO A 459 -1.70 23.09 6.46
N ASP A 460 -2.64 23.63 7.25
CA ASP A 460 -3.16 22.94 8.44
C ASP A 460 -3.82 21.58 8.14
N ASN A 461 -4.35 21.41 6.93
CA ASN A 461 -4.96 20.18 6.43
C ASN A 461 -4.00 19.34 5.55
N PHE A 462 -2.69 19.48 5.72
CA PHE A 462 -1.69 18.81 4.87
C PHE A 462 -1.89 17.29 4.81
N PHE A 463 -2.07 16.63 5.95
CA PHE A 463 -2.21 15.17 6.02
C PHE A 463 -3.56 14.69 5.50
N THR A 464 -4.61 15.49 5.64
CA THR A 464 -5.92 15.26 5.01
C THR A 464 -5.80 15.29 3.48
N LEU A 465 -5.10 16.29 2.91
CA LEU A 465 -4.84 16.38 1.47
C LEU A 465 -4.05 15.16 0.94
N VAL A 466 -3.04 14.74 1.69
CA VAL A 466 -2.22 13.57 1.36
C VAL A 466 -3.05 12.28 1.44
N ALA A 467 -3.84 12.09 2.49
CA ALA A 467 -4.71 10.92 2.62
C ALA A 467 -5.73 10.84 1.49
N GLY A 468 -6.40 11.96 1.18
CA GLY A 468 -7.40 12.04 0.10
C GLY A 468 -6.85 11.72 -1.30
N ALA A 469 -5.57 12.00 -1.55
CA ALA A 469 -4.91 11.62 -2.79
C ALA A 469 -4.75 10.09 -2.95
N HIS A 470 -4.76 9.34 -1.84
CA HIS A 470 -4.53 7.89 -1.81
C HIS A 470 -5.76 7.05 -1.47
N GLU A 471 -6.87 7.65 -1.04
CA GLU A 471 -8.10 6.92 -0.67
C GLU A 471 -8.86 6.34 -1.86
N LYS A 472 -8.75 6.94 -3.04
CA LYS A 472 -9.46 6.49 -4.23
C LYS A 472 -8.61 5.52 -5.04
N ASP A 473 -9.09 4.29 -5.18
CA ASP A 473 -8.52 3.38 -6.18
C ASP A 473 -8.97 3.86 -7.59
N THR A 474 -8.02 4.38 -8.36
CA THR A 474 -8.23 4.71 -9.78
C THR A 474 -8.19 3.44 -10.64
N SER A 475 -8.85 2.36 -10.20
CA SER A 475 -8.96 1.15 -10.99
C SER A 475 -9.66 1.48 -12.30
N ASN A 476 -9.01 1.14 -13.40
CA ASN A 476 -9.55 1.29 -14.74
C ASN A 476 -10.94 0.65 -14.82
N LYS A 477 -11.99 1.44 -15.03
CA LYS A 477 -13.31 0.95 -15.37
C LYS A 477 -13.17 0.11 -16.64
N LYS A 478 -13.39 -1.19 -16.53
CA LYS A 478 -13.54 -2.04 -17.72
C LYS A 478 -14.81 -1.59 -18.42
N GLU A 479 -14.69 -1.23 -19.70
CA GLU A 479 -15.87 -1.00 -20.54
C GLU A 479 -16.77 -2.21 -20.46
N SER A 480 -18.06 -1.99 -20.17
CA SER A 480 -19.07 -3.05 -20.14
C SER A 480 -19.35 -3.48 -21.60
N PHE A 481 -18.91 -4.67 -21.93
CA PHE A 481 -19.25 -5.30 -23.21
C PHE A 481 -20.54 -6.11 -23.02
N GLU A 482 -21.63 -5.68 -23.66
CA GLU A 482 -22.92 -6.38 -23.57
C GLU A 482 -22.93 -7.57 -24.52
N ILE A 483 -23.31 -8.73 -24.03
CA ILE A 483 -23.45 -9.98 -24.78
C ILE A 483 -24.85 -10.53 -24.52
N ASP A 484 -25.62 -10.72 -25.60
CA ASP A 484 -27.00 -11.25 -25.53
C ASP A 484 -27.03 -12.75 -25.93
N TYR A 485 -26.41 -13.58 -25.11
CA TYR A 485 -26.45 -15.04 -25.19
C TYR A 485 -26.73 -15.62 -23.81
N PRO A 486 -27.36 -16.83 -23.74
CA PRO A 486 -27.56 -17.54 -22.49
C PRO A 486 -26.19 -17.88 -21.85
N GLU A 487 -26.22 -18.04 -20.51
CA GLU A 487 -25.04 -18.43 -19.75
C GLU A 487 -24.46 -19.76 -20.26
N THR A 488 -23.15 -19.83 -20.43
CA THR A 488 -22.46 -21.08 -20.85
C THR A 488 -22.36 -22.06 -19.69
N ASP A 489 -22.82 -23.30 -19.90
CA ASP A 489 -22.68 -24.37 -18.90
C ASP A 489 -21.22 -24.85 -18.80
N LEU A 490 -20.61 -24.66 -17.63
CA LEU A 490 -19.19 -24.92 -17.37
C LEU A 490 -18.95 -26.37 -16.92
N LEU A 491 -18.75 -27.29 -17.87
CA LEU A 491 -18.63 -28.73 -17.64
C LEU A 491 -17.43 -29.11 -16.75
N PHE A 492 -16.33 -28.34 -16.83
CA PHE A 492 -15.12 -28.58 -16.02
C PHE A 492 -15.34 -28.40 -14.49
N TYR A 493 -16.44 -27.79 -14.07
CA TYR A 493 -16.83 -27.75 -12.66
C TYR A 493 -17.64 -28.98 -12.23
N LYS A 494 -18.31 -29.65 -13.19
CA LYS A 494 -19.08 -30.86 -12.92
C LYS A 494 -18.17 -32.12 -12.87
N ASP A 495 -17.26 -32.21 -13.84
CA ASP A 495 -16.24 -33.24 -13.89
C ASP A 495 -14.89 -32.68 -14.33
N PHE A 496 -13.95 -32.58 -13.40
CA PHE A 496 -12.59 -32.07 -13.67
C PHE A 496 -11.86 -32.91 -14.73
N ASN A 497 -12.11 -34.23 -14.77
CA ASN A 497 -11.43 -35.16 -15.66
C ASN A 497 -11.99 -35.20 -17.07
N GLN A 498 -13.10 -34.50 -17.35
CA GLN A 498 -13.68 -34.43 -18.68
C GLN A 498 -12.77 -33.69 -19.65
N LYS A 499 -12.30 -34.36 -20.70
CA LYS A 499 -11.33 -33.83 -21.69
C LYS A 499 -11.99 -33.45 -23.01
N GLU A 500 -13.14 -34.07 -23.30
CA GLU A 500 -13.87 -33.96 -24.57
C GLU A 500 -15.33 -33.62 -24.27
N PHE A 501 -15.99 -32.95 -25.19
CA PHE A 501 -17.40 -32.59 -25.06
C PHE A 501 -18.07 -32.39 -26.40
N GLU A 502 -19.37 -32.51 -26.38
CA GLU A 502 -20.24 -32.09 -27.49
C GLU A 502 -21.06 -30.89 -27.07
N ALA A 503 -21.17 -29.90 -27.93
CA ALA A 503 -21.94 -28.67 -27.68
C ALA A 503 -22.61 -28.18 -28.96
N GLU A 504 -23.49 -27.19 -28.81
CA GLU A 504 -24.09 -26.47 -29.92
C GLU A 504 -23.44 -25.08 -30.04
N VAL A 505 -23.14 -24.66 -31.25
CA VAL A 505 -22.67 -23.29 -31.54
C VAL A 505 -23.85 -22.35 -31.53
N LEU A 506 -23.92 -21.48 -30.52
CA LEU A 506 -25.03 -20.52 -30.38
C LEU A 506 -24.82 -19.28 -31.27
N GLY A 507 -23.59 -18.88 -31.51
CA GLY A 507 -23.31 -17.71 -32.34
C GLY A 507 -21.83 -17.34 -32.43
N VAL A 508 -21.61 -16.25 -33.15
CA VAL A 508 -20.31 -15.59 -33.31
C VAL A 508 -20.38 -14.22 -32.70
N VAL A 509 -19.37 -13.85 -31.92
CA VAL A 509 -19.21 -12.54 -31.29
C VAL A 509 -17.90 -11.93 -31.74
N GLU A 510 -17.94 -10.72 -32.28
CA GLU A 510 -16.74 -9.94 -32.56
C GLU A 510 -16.33 -9.15 -31.32
N LYS A 511 -15.10 -9.35 -30.87
CA LYS A 511 -14.50 -8.62 -29.76
C LYS A 511 -13.03 -8.29 -30.09
N ASP A 512 -12.65 -7.04 -29.90
CA ASP A 512 -11.29 -6.54 -30.18
C ASP A 512 -10.81 -6.86 -31.62
N GLY A 513 -11.75 -6.83 -32.61
CA GLY A 513 -11.47 -7.12 -34.01
C GLY A 513 -11.23 -8.61 -34.31
N LYS A 514 -11.62 -9.52 -33.41
CA LYS A 514 -11.55 -10.97 -33.58
C LYS A 514 -12.92 -11.60 -33.40
N ASN A 515 -13.26 -12.52 -34.30
CA ASN A 515 -14.47 -13.32 -34.17
C ASN A 515 -14.23 -14.49 -33.22
N THR A 516 -15.18 -14.70 -32.32
CA THR A 516 -15.17 -15.78 -31.31
C THR A 516 -16.43 -16.60 -31.41
N LEU A 517 -16.36 -17.89 -31.05
CA LEU A 517 -17.52 -18.77 -30.95
C LEU A 517 -18.08 -18.80 -29.53
N VAL A 518 -19.42 -18.84 -29.46
CA VAL A 518 -20.19 -19.06 -28.23
C VAL A 518 -20.86 -20.43 -28.31
N PHE A 519 -20.69 -21.24 -27.22
CA PHE A 519 -21.31 -22.56 -27.10
C PHE A 519 -22.34 -22.56 -25.93
N ASP A 520 -23.32 -23.46 -26.01
CA ASP A 520 -24.27 -23.73 -24.92
C ASP A 520 -23.56 -24.27 -23.66
N LYS A 521 -22.47 -25.02 -23.83
CA LYS A 521 -21.66 -25.62 -22.78
C LYS A 521 -20.22 -25.83 -23.23
N THR A 522 -19.26 -25.90 -22.29
CA THR A 522 -17.85 -26.06 -22.62
C THR A 522 -17.05 -26.75 -21.52
N VAL A 523 -16.00 -27.49 -21.91
CA VAL A 523 -14.92 -27.96 -21.02
C VAL A 523 -13.74 -26.99 -20.96
N PHE A 524 -13.64 -26.01 -21.88
CA PHE A 524 -12.56 -25.03 -21.89
C PHE A 524 -12.67 -24.09 -20.68
N TYR A 525 -11.66 -24.08 -19.84
CA TYR A 525 -11.54 -23.10 -18.75
C TYR A 525 -11.19 -21.74 -19.34
N PRO A 526 -12.02 -20.70 -19.13
CA PRO A 526 -11.69 -19.34 -19.56
C PRO A 526 -10.65 -18.72 -18.62
N GLU A 527 -9.82 -17.80 -19.11
CA GLU A 527 -8.82 -17.12 -18.29
C GLU A 527 -9.47 -16.43 -17.07
N GLY A 528 -8.92 -16.67 -15.90
CA GLY A 528 -9.44 -16.09 -14.66
C GLY A 528 -8.59 -16.43 -13.44
N GLY A 529 -8.61 -15.55 -12.42
CA GLY A 529 -7.89 -15.79 -11.16
C GLY A 529 -6.37 -16.01 -11.32
N GLY A 530 -5.76 -15.41 -12.36
CA GLY A 530 -4.35 -15.60 -12.70
C GLY A 530 -4.00 -16.96 -13.29
N GLN A 531 -5.00 -17.77 -13.65
CA GLN A 531 -4.82 -19.00 -14.42
C GLN A 531 -5.15 -18.73 -15.90
N PRO A 532 -4.22 -18.99 -16.85
CA PRO A 532 -4.48 -18.88 -18.26
C PRO A 532 -5.57 -19.83 -18.73
N SER A 533 -6.23 -19.48 -19.82
CA SER A 533 -7.23 -20.33 -20.44
C SER A 533 -6.67 -21.66 -20.93
N ASP A 534 -7.54 -22.62 -21.10
CA ASP A 534 -7.23 -23.81 -21.87
C ASP A 534 -7.07 -23.47 -23.35
N VAL A 535 -6.38 -24.37 -24.01
CA VAL A 535 -6.27 -24.42 -25.48
C VAL A 535 -6.67 -25.82 -25.93
N GLY A 536 -7.00 -25.96 -27.21
CA GLY A 536 -7.39 -27.27 -27.74
C GLY A 536 -7.92 -27.15 -29.15
N ALA A 537 -8.80 -28.06 -29.55
CA ALA A 537 -9.39 -28.06 -30.88
C ALA A 537 -10.87 -28.43 -30.82
N ILE A 538 -11.62 -27.95 -31.77
CA ILE A 538 -13.01 -28.35 -32.02
C ILE A 538 -13.14 -28.87 -33.45
N SER A 539 -14.09 -29.76 -33.68
CA SER A 539 -14.47 -30.28 -34.99
C SER A 539 -15.95 -29.97 -35.24
N VAL A 540 -16.23 -29.36 -36.40
CA VAL A 540 -17.59 -29.10 -36.89
C VAL A 540 -17.68 -29.67 -38.30
N ASP A 541 -18.57 -30.63 -38.49
CA ASP A 541 -18.76 -31.33 -39.78
C ASP A 541 -17.44 -31.83 -40.44
N GLY A 542 -16.49 -32.29 -39.60
CA GLY A 542 -15.16 -32.77 -40.00
C GLY A 542 -14.11 -31.66 -40.24
N THR A 543 -14.51 -30.37 -40.14
CA THR A 543 -13.56 -29.26 -40.14
C THR A 543 -12.99 -29.05 -38.75
N VAL A 544 -11.67 -29.19 -38.60
CA VAL A 544 -10.98 -29.01 -37.31
C VAL A 544 -10.40 -27.62 -37.24
N VAL A 545 -10.70 -26.90 -36.16
CA VAL A 545 -10.16 -25.58 -35.83
C VAL A 545 -9.59 -25.54 -34.43
N ASN A 546 -8.50 -24.80 -34.25
CA ASN A 546 -7.85 -24.68 -32.93
C ASN A 546 -8.43 -23.53 -32.12
N ILE A 547 -8.66 -23.76 -30.85
CA ILE A 547 -8.96 -22.73 -29.84
C ILE A 547 -7.66 -22.42 -29.12
N ASN A 548 -7.18 -21.17 -29.25
CA ASN A 548 -5.94 -20.72 -28.64
C ASN A 548 -6.14 -19.88 -27.36
N TYR A 549 -7.37 -19.40 -27.13
CA TYR A 549 -7.74 -18.61 -25.97
C TYR A 549 -9.23 -18.72 -25.68
N ALA A 550 -9.61 -18.68 -24.41
CA ALA A 550 -11.00 -18.57 -23.96
C ALA A 550 -11.10 -17.53 -22.85
N GLU A 551 -12.13 -16.71 -22.89
CA GLU A 551 -12.43 -15.71 -21.86
C GLU A 551 -13.91 -15.73 -21.49
N LYS A 552 -14.24 -15.26 -20.28
CA LYS A 552 -15.63 -15.16 -19.80
C LYS A 552 -16.06 -13.71 -19.71
N VAL A 553 -17.18 -13.38 -20.35
CA VAL A 553 -17.84 -12.08 -20.32
C VAL A 553 -19.31 -12.30 -19.95
N ASN A 554 -19.78 -11.69 -18.89
CA ASN A 554 -21.18 -11.80 -18.42
C ASN A 554 -21.72 -13.25 -18.33
N ASN A 555 -20.92 -14.18 -17.81
CA ASN A 555 -21.22 -15.62 -17.73
C ASN A 555 -21.25 -16.38 -19.07
N VAL A 556 -20.95 -15.74 -20.19
CA VAL A 556 -20.79 -16.37 -21.51
C VAL A 556 -19.29 -16.58 -21.77
N VAL A 557 -18.92 -17.77 -22.24
CA VAL A 557 -17.53 -18.06 -22.61
C VAL A 557 -17.32 -17.84 -24.10
N LEU A 558 -16.38 -16.96 -24.42
CA LEU A 558 -15.93 -16.64 -25.77
C LEU A 558 -14.70 -17.50 -26.10
N HIS A 559 -14.76 -18.25 -27.19
CA HIS A 559 -13.71 -19.13 -27.65
C HIS A 559 -13.01 -18.53 -28.89
N HIS A 560 -11.78 -18.09 -28.73
CA HIS A 560 -10.97 -17.49 -29.79
C HIS A 560 -10.35 -18.56 -30.68
N ILE A 561 -10.50 -18.40 -31.96
CA ILE A 561 -10.06 -19.37 -32.97
C ILE A 561 -8.80 -18.86 -33.70
N ASP A 562 -7.91 -19.79 -34.02
CA ASP A 562 -6.76 -19.54 -34.85
C ASP A 562 -7.12 -19.69 -36.34
N GLY A 563 -6.76 -18.69 -37.14
CA GLY A 563 -6.92 -18.72 -38.60
C GLY A 563 -8.13 -17.95 -39.11
N ASP A 564 -8.15 -17.73 -40.40
CA ASP A 564 -9.21 -17.03 -41.15
C ASP A 564 -10.27 -18.08 -41.58
N VAL A 565 -11.20 -18.38 -40.68
CA VAL A 565 -12.28 -19.36 -40.90
C VAL A 565 -13.61 -18.63 -40.89
N ASP A 566 -14.48 -18.94 -41.85
CA ASP A 566 -15.86 -18.47 -41.87
C ASP A 566 -16.67 -19.13 -40.77
N LEU A 567 -16.77 -18.45 -39.62
CA LEU A 567 -17.42 -18.96 -38.40
C LEU A 567 -18.95 -18.95 -38.48
N ASP A 568 -19.54 -18.10 -39.31
CA ASP A 568 -21.00 -18.02 -39.47
C ASP A 568 -21.59 -19.34 -39.94
N ASN A 569 -20.83 -20.12 -40.71
CA ASN A 569 -21.22 -21.43 -41.13
C ASN A 569 -21.30 -22.49 -40.00
N PHE A 570 -20.82 -22.18 -38.80
CA PHE A 570 -20.84 -23.08 -37.66
C PHE A 570 -22.08 -22.87 -36.78
N VAL A 571 -22.75 -21.73 -36.88
CA VAL A 571 -23.89 -21.39 -36.01
C VAL A 571 -25.03 -22.41 -36.19
N GLY A 572 -25.56 -22.88 -35.07
CA GLY A 572 -26.62 -23.90 -35.00
C GLY A 572 -26.13 -25.33 -35.27
N LYS A 573 -24.81 -25.55 -35.44
CA LYS A 573 -24.24 -26.89 -35.63
C LYS A 573 -23.71 -27.47 -34.33
N LYS A 574 -23.63 -28.80 -34.29
CA LYS A 574 -22.96 -29.51 -33.20
C LYS A 574 -21.44 -29.45 -33.38
N VAL A 575 -20.75 -29.24 -32.31
CA VAL A 575 -19.29 -29.24 -32.22
C VAL A 575 -18.84 -30.35 -31.29
N GLU A 576 -17.81 -31.10 -31.71
CA GLU A 576 -17.02 -31.96 -30.83
C GLU A 576 -15.73 -31.27 -30.44
N GLY A 577 -15.50 -31.05 -29.14
CA GLY A 577 -14.34 -30.31 -28.65
C GLY A 577 -13.45 -31.15 -27.74
N LYS A 578 -12.15 -30.85 -27.78
CA LYS A 578 -11.11 -31.52 -26.98
C LYS A 578 -10.06 -30.51 -26.53
N ILE A 579 -9.79 -30.49 -25.21
CA ILE A 579 -8.74 -29.64 -24.62
C ILE A 579 -7.37 -30.32 -24.65
N ASP A 580 -6.29 -29.49 -24.60
CA ASP A 580 -4.95 -29.96 -24.28
C ASP A 580 -4.90 -30.32 -22.78
N TRP A 581 -5.07 -31.63 -22.52
CA TRP A 581 -5.10 -32.15 -21.16
C TRP A 581 -3.78 -31.98 -20.41
N ASN A 582 -2.65 -32.05 -21.11
CA ASN A 582 -1.34 -31.90 -20.46
C ASN A 582 -1.16 -30.47 -19.95
N ARG A 583 -1.63 -29.50 -20.72
CA ARG A 583 -1.69 -28.11 -20.28
C ARG A 583 -2.66 -27.93 -19.09
N ARG A 584 -3.90 -28.44 -19.18
CA ARG A 584 -4.91 -28.37 -18.12
C ARG A 584 -4.40 -28.92 -16.81
N ILE A 585 -3.90 -30.15 -16.78
CA ILE A 585 -3.45 -30.81 -15.53
C ILE A 585 -2.24 -30.11 -14.94
N THR A 586 -1.33 -29.59 -15.77
CA THR A 586 -0.18 -28.82 -15.33
C THR A 586 -0.60 -27.51 -14.67
N LEU A 587 -1.53 -26.77 -15.28
CA LEU A 587 -2.07 -25.55 -14.69
C LEU A 587 -2.86 -25.81 -13.39
N ALA A 588 -3.65 -26.89 -13.34
CA ALA A 588 -4.38 -27.29 -12.14
C ALA A 588 -3.44 -27.69 -10.97
N ARG A 589 -2.32 -28.38 -11.27
CA ARG A 589 -1.26 -28.69 -10.28
C ARG A 589 -0.64 -27.41 -9.73
N HIS A 590 -0.25 -26.49 -10.58
CA HIS A 590 0.29 -25.18 -10.16
C HIS A 590 -0.73 -24.37 -9.37
N HIS A 591 -2.01 -24.42 -9.74
CA HIS A 591 -3.06 -23.71 -9.01
C HIS A 591 -3.27 -24.29 -7.61
N SER A 592 -3.36 -25.62 -7.50
CA SER A 592 -3.49 -26.28 -6.19
C SER A 592 -2.24 -26.11 -5.33
N ALA A 593 -1.04 -26.15 -5.94
CA ALA A 593 0.21 -25.83 -5.26
C ALA A 593 0.25 -24.40 -4.71
N THR A 594 -0.36 -23.42 -5.42
CA THR A 594 -0.49 -22.05 -4.91
C THR A 594 -1.19 -22.02 -3.56
N HIS A 595 -2.30 -22.75 -3.40
CA HIS A 595 -3.04 -22.84 -2.13
C HIS A 595 -2.18 -23.46 -1.01
N LEU A 596 -1.44 -24.51 -1.30
CA LEU A 596 -0.56 -25.14 -0.32
C LEU A 596 0.60 -24.24 0.11
N ILE A 597 1.21 -23.52 -0.85
CA ILE A 597 2.29 -22.56 -0.55
C ILE A 597 1.76 -21.41 0.30
N VAL A 598 0.57 -20.85 0.00
CA VAL A 598 -0.05 -19.78 0.83
C VAL A 598 -0.33 -20.30 2.23
N ALA A 599 -0.89 -21.52 2.38
CA ALA A 599 -1.16 -22.12 3.67
C ALA A 599 0.12 -22.37 4.47
N ALA A 600 1.16 -22.92 3.82
CA ALA A 600 2.46 -23.14 4.45
C ALA A 600 3.12 -21.81 4.85
N ALA A 601 3.11 -20.83 3.97
CA ALA A 601 3.65 -19.48 4.28
C ALA A 601 2.92 -18.83 5.46
N ARG A 602 1.59 -18.94 5.52
CA ARG A 602 0.80 -18.45 6.66
C ARG A 602 1.16 -19.15 7.96
N LYS A 603 1.36 -20.46 7.91
CA LYS A 603 1.75 -21.23 9.09
C LYS A 603 3.14 -20.89 9.61
N ILE A 604 4.09 -20.59 8.72
CA ILE A 604 5.50 -20.30 9.05
C ILE A 604 5.70 -18.82 9.39
N LEU A 605 5.11 -17.92 8.58
CA LEU A 605 5.37 -16.46 8.67
C LEU A 605 4.32 -15.72 9.49
N GLY A 606 3.12 -16.30 9.68
CA GLY A 606 2.03 -15.71 10.46
C GLY A 606 0.75 -15.41 9.69
N GLU A 607 -0.33 -15.18 10.41
CA GLU A 607 -1.70 -14.98 9.90
C GLU A 607 -1.88 -13.73 8.99
N HIS A 608 -0.92 -12.80 8.99
CA HIS A 608 -0.89 -11.63 8.11
C HIS A 608 -0.59 -11.96 6.65
N ILE A 609 -0.23 -13.20 6.34
CA ILE A 609 0.04 -13.62 4.96
C ILE A 609 -1.26 -13.72 4.18
N TRP A 610 -1.37 -12.87 3.16
CA TRP A 610 -2.45 -12.83 2.19
C TRP A 610 -1.90 -12.84 0.77
N GLN A 611 -2.69 -13.36 -0.15
CA GLN A 611 -2.37 -13.28 -1.57
C GLN A 611 -2.56 -11.84 -2.07
N ALA A 612 -1.47 -11.17 -2.45
CA ALA A 612 -1.49 -9.87 -3.11
C ALA A 612 -1.63 -9.98 -4.63
N GLY A 613 -1.26 -11.13 -5.20
CA GLY A 613 -1.39 -11.46 -6.61
C GLY A 613 -0.94 -12.87 -6.91
N ALA A 614 -1.34 -13.42 -8.05
CA ALA A 614 -0.89 -14.73 -8.50
C ALA A 614 -0.94 -14.83 -10.03
N GLN A 615 -0.02 -15.58 -10.59
CA GLN A 615 -0.03 -15.95 -12.02
C GLN A 615 0.45 -17.38 -12.16
N LYS A 616 -0.38 -18.19 -12.81
CA LYS A 616 -0.07 -19.59 -13.09
C LYS A 616 0.49 -19.71 -14.50
N GLY A 617 1.42 -20.61 -14.70
CA GLY A 617 2.02 -20.94 -15.98
C GLY A 617 2.32 -22.42 -16.12
N VAL A 618 2.69 -22.88 -17.31
CA VAL A 618 2.95 -24.30 -17.59
C VAL A 618 4.30 -24.76 -17.01
N SER A 619 5.31 -23.88 -17.03
CA SER A 619 6.65 -24.19 -16.52
C SER A 619 6.91 -23.64 -15.13
N ARG A 620 6.36 -22.46 -14.82
CA ARG A 620 6.52 -21.74 -13.56
C ARG A 620 5.24 -21.00 -13.23
N SER A 621 5.02 -20.84 -11.95
CA SER A 621 3.97 -20.00 -11.38
C SER A 621 4.55 -19.08 -10.35
N ARG A 622 3.84 -17.99 -10.07
CA ARG A 622 4.23 -17.05 -9.03
C ARG A 622 3.06 -16.74 -8.12
N ILE A 623 3.38 -16.51 -6.87
CA ILE A 623 2.48 -15.99 -5.86
C ILE A 623 3.12 -14.79 -5.18
N ASP A 624 2.38 -13.71 -5.08
CA ASP A 624 2.77 -12.49 -4.39
C ASP A 624 2.05 -12.49 -3.03
N LEU A 625 2.82 -12.45 -1.95
CA LEU A 625 2.34 -12.52 -0.57
C LEU A 625 2.57 -11.21 0.15
N SER A 626 1.57 -10.78 0.94
CA SER A 626 1.76 -9.65 1.86
C SER A 626 2.76 -10.06 2.95
N HIS A 627 3.89 -9.36 3.05
CA HIS A 627 4.88 -9.59 4.11
C HIS A 627 5.76 -8.35 4.32
N TYR A 628 6.02 -7.99 5.58
CA TYR A 628 6.70 -6.76 5.96
C TYR A 628 8.24 -6.79 5.86
N LYS A 629 8.85 -8.00 5.79
CA LYS A 629 10.30 -8.21 5.64
C LYS A 629 10.60 -9.15 4.48
N ARG A 630 11.88 -9.29 4.11
CA ARG A 630 12.29 -10.33 3.18
C ARG A 630 12.14 -11.71 3.83
N ILE A 631 11.61 -12.66 3.07
CA ILE A 631 11.58 -14.06 3.48
C ILE A 631 13.01 -14.60 3.40
N SER A 632 13.52 -15.13 4.50
CA SER A 632 14.86 -15.72 4.55
C SER A 632 14.91 -17.06 3.80
N GLN A 633 16.12 -17.55 3.51
CA GLN A 633 16.27 -18.85 2.84
C GLN A 633 15.79 -20.01 3.72
N GLU A 634 15.99 -19.88 5.03
CA GLU A 634 15.52 -20.86 6.02
C GLU A 634 13.99 -20.92 6.04
N GLU A 635 13.32 -19.76 6.11
CA GLU A 635 11.85 -19.68 6.05
C GLU A 635 11.31 -20.25 4.72
N LEU A 636 11.98 -19.98 3.59
CA LEU A 636 11.60 -20.56 2.28
C LEU A 636 11.72 -22.08 2.25
N ASN A 637 12.81 -22.61 2.81
CA ASN A 637 13.03 -24.05 2.88
C ASN A 637 11.96 -24.73 3.75
N GLU A 638 11.56 -24.09 4.85
CA GLU A 638 10.46 -24.60 5.70
C GLU A 638 9.11 -24.54 4.99
N ILE A 639 8.82 -23.46 4.25
CA ILE A 639 7.59 -23.34 3.43
C ILE A 639 7.55 -24.42 2.35
N GLU A 640 8.66 -24.61 1.60
CA GLU A 640 8.76 -25.65 0.56
C GLU A 640 8.57 -27.05 1.16
N LYS A 641 9.22 -27.31 2.29
CA LYS A 641 9.09 -28.59 2.99
C LYS A 641 7.66 -28.86 3.44
N LEU A 642 7.04 -27.89 4.14
CA LEU A 642 5.67 -28.05 4.65
C LEU A 642 4.65 -28.19 3.51
N ALA A 643 4.80 -27.44 2.41
CA ALA A 643 3.94 -27.58 1.24
C ALA A 643 4.04 -28.99 0.63
N ASN A 644 5.25 -29.59 0.59
CA ASN A 644 5.44 -30.96 0.12
C ASN A 644 4.93 -32.01 1.14
N GLU A 645 4.98 -31.75 2.44
CA GLU A 645 4.34 -32.60 3.45
C GLU A 645 2.82 -32.66 3.21
N TYR A 646 2.16 -31.52 2.95
CA TYR A 646 0.74 -31.48 2.57
C TYR A 646 0.43 -32.23 1.26
N VAL A 647 1.35 -32.27 0.30
CA VAL A 647 1.23 -33.09 -0.91
C VAL A 647 1.25 -34.59 -0.53
N MET A 648 2.20 -35.00 0.33
CA MET A 648 2.37 -36.40 0.75
C MET A 648 1.20 -36.89 1.60
N ASP A 649 0.51 -36.05 2.34
CA ASP A 649 -0.69 -36.37 3.11
C ASP A 649 -1.87 -36.81 2.22
N ASN A 650 -1.82 -36.52 0.94
CA ASN A 650 -2.78 -36.97 -0.08
C ASN A 650 -4.26 -36.69 0.29
N ILE A 651 -4.53 -35.47 0.77
CA ILE A 651 -5.85 -35.06 1.25
C ILE A 651 -6.78 -34.79 0.07
N GLU A 652 -8.03 -35.25 0.20
CA GLU A 652 -9.08 -34.96 -0.79
C GLU A 652 -9.58 -33.49 -0.66
N LEU A 653 -9.67 -32.81 -1.78
CA LEU A 653 -10.19 -31.44 -1.83
C LEU A 653 -11.72 -31.46 -1.79
N ASP A 654 -12.32 -30.71 -0.87
CA ASP A 654 -13.76 -30.49 -0.82
C ASP A 654 -14.10 -29.19 -1.59
N ILE A 655 -14.66 -29.36 -2.79
CA ILE A 655 -14.94 -28.24 -3.72
C ILE A 655 -16.45 -28.16 -3.93
N LYS A 656 -17.06 -27.05 -3.47
CA LYS A 656 -18.50 -26.86 -3.52
C LYS A 656 -18.88 -25.42 -3.84
N PHE A 657 -20.07 -25.25 -4.39
CA PHE A 657 -20.71 -23.96 -4.49
C PHE A 657 -21.59 -23.71 -3.26
N TYR A 658 -21.48 -22.52 -2.71
CA TYR A 658 -22.30 -21.98 -1.60
C TYR A 658 -22.95 -20.68 -2.03
N THR A 659 -24.04 -20.30 -1.40
CA THR A 659 -24.44 -18.88 -1.45
C THR A 659 -23.39 -18.04 -0.70
N ARG A 660 -23.26 -16.77 -1.04
CA ARG A 660 -22.24 -15.92 -0.42
C ARG A 660 -22.40 -15.85 1.10
N ASP A 661 -23.65 -15.65 1.56
CA ASP A 661 -23.99 -15.59 2.99
C ASP A 661 -23.61 -16.89 3.74
N GLU A 662 -23.88 -18.06 3.14
CA GLU A 662 -23.49 -19.36 3.71
C GLU A 662 -21.96 -19.50 3.78
N ALA A 663 -21.26 -19.14 2.70
CA ALA A 663 -19.78 -19.23 2.65
C ALA A 663 -19.14 -18.29 3.68
N GLU A 664 -19.59 -17.05 3.76
CA GLU A 664 -19.08 -16.06 4.71
C GLU A 664 -19.39 -16.43 6.16
N SER A 665 -20.60 -16.98 6.42
CA SER A 665 -20.97 -17.48 7.75
C SER A 665 -20.10 -18.65 8.21
N LEU A 666 -19.78 -19.57 7.30
CA LEU A 666 -18.98 -20.79 7.62
C LEU A 666 -17.49 -20.51 7.76
N TYR A 667 -16.93 -19.63 6.94
CA TYR A 667 -15.48 -19.50 6.77
C TYR A 667 -14.96 -18.07 6.98
N GLY A 668 -15.84 -17.08 7.11
CA GLY A 668 -15.46 -15.68 7.26
C GLY A 668 -14.75 -15.11 6.03
N PHE A 669 -14.12 -13.95 6.20
CA PHE A 669 -13.45 -13.22 5.10
C PHE A 669 -12.09 -13.78 4.68
N LYS A 670 -11.58 -14.82 5.39
CA LYS A 670 -10.38 -15.59 4.95
C LYS A 670 -10.57 -16.26 3.59
N LEU A 671 -11.82 -16.41 3.14
CA LEU A 671 -12.15 -16.88 1.80
C LEU A 671 -11.52 -16.03 0.67
N TYR A 672 -11.43 -14.72 0.86
CA TYR A 672 -11.10 -13.76 -0.19
C TYR A 672 -9.60 -13.49 -0.29
N GLN A 673 -8.81 -14.49 -0.65
CA GLN A 673 -7.35 -14.38 -0.76
C GLN A 673 -6.91 -13.64 -2.04
N GLY A 674 -7.60 -13.84 -3.15
CA GLY A 674 -7.25 -13.26 -4.45
C GLY A 674 -8.00 -11.95 -4.80
N GLY A 675 -8.70 -11.35 -3.83
CA GLY A 675 -9.59 -10.21 -4.04
C GLY A 675 -11.05 -10.61 -4.15
N ILE A 676 -11.87 -9.69 -4.67
CA ILE A 676 -13.33 -9.86 -4.75
C ILE A 676 -13.72 -11.01 -5.67
N VAL A 677 -14.64 -11.82 -5.19
CA VAL A 677 -15.34 -12.81 -6.01
C VAL A 677 -16.73 -12.26 -6.35
N PRO A 678 -17.03 -11.94 -7.61
CA PRO A 678 -18.31 -11.40 -7.99
C PRO A 678 -19.44 -12.44 -7.91
N GLY A 679 -20.68 -11.98 -7.74
CA GLY A 679 -21.88 -12.81 -7.78
C GLY A 679 -22.37 -13.30 -6.43
N LYS A 680 -23.59 -13.87 -6.45
CA LYS A 680 -24.29 -14.37 -5.26
C LYS A 680 -23.94 -15.83 -4.91
N SER A 681 -23.25 -16.54 -5.79
CA SER A 681 -22.77 -17.92 -5.55
C SER A 681 -21.27 -17.93 -5.60
N ILE A 682 -20.65 -18.51 -4.58
CA ILE A 682 -19.19 -18.61 -4.41
C ILE A 682 -18.76 -20.05 -4.49
N ARG A 683 -17.79 -20.35 -5.36
CA ARG A 683 -17.12 -21.67 -5.38
C ARG A 683 -16.01 -21.67 -4.33
N VAL A 684 -16.16 -22.53 -3.33
CA VAL A 684 -15.21 -22.71 -2.24
C VAL A 684 -14.36 -23.94 -2.50
N VAL A 685 -13.05 -23.78 -2.44
CA VAL A 685 -12.05 -24.84 -2.48
C VAL A 685 -11.50 -24.99 -1.07
N LYS A 686 -11.82 -26.10 -0.42
CA LYS A 686 -11.39 -26.42 0.93
C LYS A 686 -10.41 -27.59 0.90
N ILE A 687 -9.25 -27.41 1.49
CA ILE A 687 -8.28 -28.48 1.79
C ILE A 687 -8.41 -28.74 3.29
N PRO A 688 -9.11 -29.81 3.70
CA PRO A 688 -9.45 -30.04 5.10
C PRO A 688 -8.23 -29.98 6.04
N GLY A 689 -8.32 -29.15 7.09
CA GLY A 689 -7.26 -28.97 8.07
C GLY A 689 -6.10 -28.06 7.62
N ILE A 690 -6.09 -27.57 6.36
CA ILE A 690 -5.00 -26.79 5.80
C ILE A 690 -5.46 -25.41 5.36
N ASP A 691 -6.42 -25.32 4.42
CA ASP A 691 -6.80 -24.05 3.79
C ASP A 691 -8.25 -24.06 3.31
N VAL A 692 -8.82 -22.87 3.18
CA VAL A 692 -10.13 -22.64 2.55
C VAL A 692 -10.13 -21.31 1.82
N GLN A 693 -10.45 -21.34 0.52
CA GLN A 693 -10.47 -20.12 -0.33
C GLN A 693 -11.65 -20.13 -1.31
N ALA A 694 -12.18 -18.97 -1.60
CA ALA A 694 -13.07 -18.76 -2.73
C ALA A 694 -12.21 -18.72 -4.02
N CYS A 695 -12.38 -19.71 -4.87
CA CYS A 695 -11.54 -19.89 -6.06
C CYS A 695 -12.31 -20.48 -7.23
N ALA A 696 -12.27 -19.77 -8.38
CA ALA A 696 -12.90 -20.19 -9.62
C ALA A 696 -11.97 -21.05 -10.52
N GLY A 697 -10.72 -21.27 -10.14
CA GLY A 697 -9.74 -21.99 -10.94
C GLY A 697 -9.96 -23.50 -11.00
N THR A 698 -9.22 -24.19 -11.86
CA THR A 698 -9.22 -25.66 -11.90
C THR A 698 -8.23 -26.20 -10.88
N HIS A 699 -8.64 -27.24 -10.19
CA HIS A 699 -7.84 -27.89 -9.14
C HIS A 699 -7.77 -29.40 -9.34
N VAL A 700 -6.69 -30.02 -8.86
CA VAL A 700 -6.61 -31.48 -8.73
C VAL A 700 -7.58 -31.96 -7.64
N LEU A 701 -7.93 -33.24 -7.65
CA LEU A 701 -8.90 -33.80 -6.71
C LEU A 701 -8.28 -34.11 -5.35
N ARG A 702 -6.99 -34.41 -5.30
CA ARG A 702 -6.25 -34.74 -4.07
C ARG A 702 -4.92 -33.97 -4.07
N THR A 703 -4.41 -33.65 -2.88
CA THR A 703 -3.12 -32.93 -2.77
C THR A 703 -1.97 -33.77 -3.36
N GLY A 704 -2.01 -35.09 -3.28
CA GLY A 704 -1.04 -36.00 -3.89
C GLY A 704 -0.94 -35.92 -5.41
N ASP A 705 -2.02 -35.52 -6.10
CA ASP A 705 -2.05 -35.32 -7.56
C ASP A 705 -1.21 -34.13 -8.04
N ILE A 706 -0.84 -33.23 -7.14
CA ILE A 706 0.03 -32.05 -7.41
C ILE A 706 1.43 -32.55 -7.82
N GLY A 707 1.95 -33.57 -7.16
CA GLY A 707 3.35 -33.98 -7.28
C GLY A 707 4.28 -33.03 -6.54
N PRO A 708 5.60 -33.13 -6.74
CA PRO A 708 6.57 -32.31 -6.03
C PRO A 708 6.36 -30.81 -6.30
N ILE A 709 6.58 -30.01 -5.26
CA ILE A 709 6.61 -28.55 -5.34
C ILE A 709 8.06 -28.09 -5.15
N LYS A 710 8.54 -27.23 -6.05
CA LYS A 710 9.87 -26.61 -5.98
C LYS A 710 9.74 -25.10 -5.95
N ILE A 711 10.23 -24.45 -4.89
CA ILE A 711 10.38 -23.01 -4.86
C ILE A 711 11.69 -22.66 -5.59
N ASN A 712 11.58 -21.89 -6.68
CA ASN A 712 12.71 -21.55 -7.54
C ASN A 712 13.46 -20.32 -7.02
N LYS A 713 12.73 -19.27 -6.63
CA LYS A 713 13.32 -18.04 -6.07
C LYS A 713 12.28 -17.21 -5.31
N THR A 714 12.78 -16.25 -4.55
CA THR A 714 11.97 -15.17 -3.99
C THR A 714 12.54 -13.82 -4.37
N GLU A 715 11.68 -12.82 -4.51
CA GLU A 715 12.07 -11.42 -4.76
C GLU A 715 11.06 -10.47 -4.15
N ARG A 716 11.53 -9.30 -3.70
CA ARG A 716 10.65 -8.21 -3.30
C ARG A 716 10.14 -7.49 -4.55
N VAL A 717 8.82 -7.51 -4.76
CA VAL A 717 8.16 -6.82 -5.87
C VAL A 717 7.97 -5.35 -5.56
N GLN A 718 7.49 -5.10 -4.36
CA GLN A 718 7.32 -3.77 -3.80
C GLN A 718 7.39 -3.85 -2.27
N ASP A 719 7.38 -2.71 -1.62
CA ASP A 719 7.36 -2.69 -0.16
C ASP A 719 6.08 -3.35 0.37
N GLY A 720 6.23 -4.26 1.32
CA GLY A 720 5.13 -5.06 1.88
C GLY A 720 4.67 -6.25 1.01
N VAL A 721 5.32 -6.54 -0.13
CA VAL A 721 4.95 -7.65 -1.01
C VAL A 721 6.17 -8.45 -1.44
N GLU A 722 6.22 -9.70 -1.06
CA GLU A 722 7.24 -10.68 -1.43
C GLU A 722 6.67 -11.69 -2.45
N ARG A 723 7.40 -11.94 -3.52
CA ARG A 723 7.05 -12.90 -4.57
C ARG A 723 7.79 -14.21 -4.36
N ILE A 724 7.07 -15.30 -4.47
CA ILE A 724 7.62 -16.66 -4.55
C ILE A 724 7.35 -17.17 -5.97
N ASP A 725 8.41 -17.47 -6.72
CA ASP A 725 8.36 -18.23 -7.97
C ASP A 725 8.54 -19.70 -7.67
N PHE A 726 7.66 -20.54 -8.21
CA PHE A 726 7.66 -21.96 -7.96
C PHE A 726 7.23 -22.78 -9.17
N SER A 727 7.50 -24.08 -9.13
CA SER A 727 7.03 -25.07 -10.10
C SER A 727 6.40 -26.25 -9.35
N ALA A 728 5.46 -26.96 -9.99
CA ALA A 728 4.76 -28.10 -9.41
C ALA A 728 4.66 -29.26 -10.40
N GLY A 729 4.58 -30.50 -9.89
CA GLY A 729 4.50 -31.72 -10.68
C GLY A 729 5.73 -31.95 -11.55
N THR A 730 5.53 -32.30 -12.81
CA THR A 730 6.64 -32.55 -13.77
C THR A 730 7.49 -31.30 -13.99
N ALA A 731 6.89 -30.11 -13.99
CA ALA A 731 7.64 -28.85 -14.12
C ALA A 731 8.62 -28.62 -12.94
N ALA A 732 8.28 -29.10 -11.73
CA ALA A 732 9.22 -29.06 -10.60
C ALA A 732 10.38 -30.03 -10.79
N VAL A 733 10.12 -31.23 -11.34
CA VAL A 733 11.18 -32.20 -11.70
C VAL A 733 12.13 -31.61 -12.74
N ASP A 734 11.58 -30.96 -13.79
CA ASP A 734 12.39 -30.30 -14.82
C ASP A 734 13.26 -29.17 -14.21
N SER A 735 12.70 -28.41 -13.28
CA SER A 735 13.45 -27.35 -12.56
C SER A 735 14.61 -27.92 -11.75
N ILE A 736 14.36 -29.00 -10.97
CA ILE A 736 15.38 -29.70 -10.18
C ILE A 736 16.47 -30.30 -11.09
N GLN A 737 16.08 -30.91 -12.20
CA GLN A 737 17.04 -31.47 -13.16
C GLN A 737 17.92 -30.38 -13.78
N ASN A 738 17.35 -29.22 -14.10
CA ASN A 738 18.10 -28.08 -14.63
C ASN A 738 19.07 -27.50 -13.60
N GLU A 739 18.65 -27.34 -12.33
CA GLU A 739 19.53 -26.93 -11.26
C GLU A 739 20.69 -27.89 -11.07
N ASN A 740 20.41 -29.21 -11.04
CA ASN A 740 21.42 -30.26 -10.93
C ASN A 740 22.39 -30.24 -12.15
N LYS A 741 21.87 -30.00 -13.34
CA LYS A 741 22.70 -29.87 -14.56
C LYS A 741 23.65 -28.70 -14.44
N LEU A 742 23.15 -27.50 -14.06
CA LEU A 742 23.99 -26.32 -13.86
C LEU A 742 25.06 -26.53 -12.78
N LEU A 743 24.69 -27.22 -11.69
CA LEU A 743 25.63 -27.58 -10.63
C LEU A 743 26.77 -28.48 -11.13
N ARG A 744 26.40 -29.57 -11.84
CA ARG A 744 27.39 -30.52 -12.44
C ARG A 744 28.24 -29.88 -13.52
N GLU A 745 27.69 -29.04 -14.35
CA GLU A 745 28.46 -28.30 -15.34
C GLU A 745 29.45 -27.35 -14.68
N SER A 746 29.03 -26.67 -13.62
CA SER A 746 29.88 -25.74 -12.85
C SER A 746 30.99 -26.47 -12.09
N SER A 747 30.67 -27.56 -11.40
CA SER A 747 31.66 -28.40 -10.69
C SER A 747 32.63 -29.06 -11.64
N GLY A 748 32.14 -29.47 -12.83
CA GLY A 748 32.96 -30.01 -13.93
C GLY A 748 34.02 -29.06 -14.47
N ILE A 749 33.75 -27.74 -14.54
CA ILE A 749 34.75 -26.73 -14.94
C ILE A 749 35.94 -26.77 -13.97
N PHE A 750 35.69 -26.89 -12.68
CA PHE A 750 36.71 -26.94 -11.65
C PHE A 750 37.25 -28.35 -11.38
N LYS A 751 36.66 -29.37 -12.00
CA LYS A 751 36.99 -30.81 -11.80
C LYS A 751 36.95 -31.22 -10.33
N VAL A 752 35.88 -30.85 -9.64
CA VAL A 752 35.64 -31.15 -8.23
C VAL A 752 34.23 -31.76 -8.09
N ASP A 753 33.99 -32.45 -6.97
CA ASP A 753 32.66 -32.91 -6.60
C ASP A 753 31.75 -31.71 -6.26
N ASP A 754 30.44 -31.87 -6.40
CA ASP A 754 29.44 -30.81 -6.24
C ASP A 754 29.50 -30.13 -4.87
N ASP A 755 29.78 -30.89 -3.81
CA ASP A 755 29.93 -30.38 -2.44
C ASP A 755 31.22 -29.56 -2.23
N GLN A 756 32.24 -29.74 -3.06
CA GLN A 756 33.48 -28.99 -3.02
C GLN A 756 33.44 -27.68 -3.82
N LEU A 757 32.40 -27.49 -4.68
CA LEU A 757 32.30 -26.35 -5.56
C LEU A 757 32.33 -25.02 -4.82
N PRO A 758 31.55 -24.78 -3.75
CA PRO A 758 31.54 -23.47 -3.04
C PRO A 758 32.92 -23.09 -2.53
N LYS A 759 33.63 -24.06 -1.91
CA LYS A 759 34.97 -23.86 -1.36
C LYS A 759 36.02 -23.59 -2.48
N THR A 760 35.85 -24.26 -3.62
CA THR A 760 36.73 -24.07 -4.78
C THR A 760 36.48 -22.71 -5.44
N CYS A 761 35.25 -22.28 -5.58
CA CYS A 761 34.90 -20.95 -6.09
C CYS A 761 35.45 -19.82 -5.20
N ASP A 762 35.33 -19.95 -3.87
CA ASP A 762 35.88 -18.95 -2.91
C ASP A 762 37.39 -18.85 -3.00
N ARG A 763 38.08 -20.03 -3.05
CA ARG A 763 39.55 -20.06 -3.26
C ARG A 763 39.94 -19.40 -4.58
N PHE A 764 39.27 -19.79 -5.68
CA PHE A 764 39.59 -19.24 -7.02
C PHE A 764 39.37 -17.73 -7.07
N PHE A 765 38.26 -17.24 -6.48
CA PHE A 765 37.95 -15.82 -6.44
C PHE A 765 38.98 -15.04 -5.61
N SER A 766 39.44 -15.62 -4.48
CA SER A 766 40.48 -15.04 -3.64
C SER A 766 41.83 -15.01 -4.34
N GLU A 767 42.20 -16.12 -5.01
CA GLU A 767 43.43 -16.20 -5.81
C GLU A 767 43.38 -15.20 -7.00
N TRP A 768 42.28 -15.12 -7.71
CA TRP A 768 42.12 -14.16 -8.79
C TRP A 768 42.25 -12.70 -8.31
N LYS A 769 41.66 -12.37 -7.15
CA LYS A 769 41.78 -11.04 -6.56
C LYS A 769 43.24 -10.75 -6.14
N ALA A 770 43.92 -11.72 -5.57
CA ALA A 770 45.34 -11.59 -5.22
C ALA A 770 46.23 -11.38 -6.45
N GLN A 771 46.01 -12.19 -7.51
CA GLN A 771 46.71 -12.06 -8.79
C GLN A 771 46.46 -10.71 -9.47
N LYS A 772 45.24 -10.21 -9.43
CA LYS A 772 44.89 -8.88 -9.97
C LYS A 772 45.66 -7.77 -9.22
N ASN A 773 45.70 -7.83 -7.89
CA ASN A 773 46.44 -6.86 -7.07
C ASN A 773 47.95 -6.94 -7.35
N GLU A 774 48.47 -8.16 -7.54
CA GLU A 774 49.92 -8.36 -7.85
C GLU A 774 50.28 -7.83 -9.26
N ILE A 775 49.37 -8.06 -10.25
CA ILE A 775 49.53 -7.48 -11.59
C ILE A 775 49.56 -5.95 -11.52
N ASP A 776 48.62 -5.34 -10.76
CA ASP A 776 48.59 -3.88 -10.60
C ASP A 776 49.84 -3.35 -9.89
N LYS A 777 50.36 -4.10 -8.88
CA LYS A 777 51.62 -3.79 -8.20
C LYS A 777 52.83 -3.90 -9.15
N LEU A 778 52.93 -5.03 -9.90
CA LEU A 778 54.00 -5.24 -10.86
C LEU A 778 53.99 -4.19 -11.97
N LYS A 779 52.82 -3.80 -12.47
CA LYS A 779 52.69 -2.69 -13.43
C LYS A 779 53.23 -1.37 -12.83
N SER A 780 52.93 -1.11 -11.56
CA SER A 780 53.40 0.10 -10.87
C SER A 780 54.97 0.06 -10.69
N GLU A 781 55.52 -1.11 -10.34
CA GLU A 781 56.95 -1.31 -10.25
C GLU A 781 57.67 -1.15 -11.61
N ILE A 782 57.09 -1.72 -12.69
CA ILE A 782 57.59 -1.56 -14.06
C ILE A 782 57.60 -0.07 -14.46
N ALA A 783 56.51 0.64 -14.16
CA ALA A 783 56.43 2.08 -14.41
C ALA A 783 57.50 2.87 -13.63
N SER A 784 57.73 2.52 -12.36
CA SER A 784 58.77 3.12 -11.54
C SER A 784 60.19 2.85 -12.06
N LEU A 785 60.46 1.61 -12.51
CA LEU A 785 61.75 1.24 -13.13
C LEU A 785 61.99 1.97 -14.45
N LYS A 786 60.94 2.08 -15.30
CA LYS A 786 61.02 2.88 -16.53
C LYS A 786 61.27 4.36 -16.22
N MET A 787 60.67 4.92 -15.17
CA MET A 787 60.95 6.29 -14.73
C MET A 787 62.41 6.51 -14.32
N ASN A 788 62.99 5.59 -13.59
CA ASN A 788 64.40 5.71 -13.17
C ASN A 788 65.35 5.67 -14.34
N SER A 789 65.12 4.88 -15.39
CA SER A 789 65.95 4.83 -16.62
C SER A 789 65.79 6.08 -17.50
N LEU A 790 64.67 6.83 -17.35
CA LEU A 790 64.43 8.06 -18.12
C LEU A 790 65.04 9.30 -17.48
N ALA A 791 65.48 9.24 -16.23
CA ALA A 791 66.10 10.36 -15.55
C ALA A 791 67.47 10.73 -16.14
N ASP A 792 68.11 9.83 -16.88
CA ASP A 792 69.38 10.04 -17.55
C ASP A 792 69.24 10.76 -18.92
N ASP A 793 68.01 10.89 -19.46
CA ASP A 793 67.69 11.47 -20.79
C ASP A 793 67.16 12.94 -20.73
N VAL A 794 67.40 13.64 -19.65
CA VAL A 794 67.01 15.04 -19.50
C VAL A 794 67.94 15.95 -20.30
N THR A 795 67.40 16.75 -21.18
CA THR A 795 68.16 17.76 -21.97
C THR A 795 67.74 19.15 -21.53
N GLU A 796 68.61 20.10 -21.57
CA GLU A 796 68.31 21.50 -21.30
C GLU A 796 68.04 22.26 -22.57
N ILE A 797 66.83 22.82 -22.73
CA ILE A 797 66.36 23.58 -23.84
C ILE A 797 65.79 24.91 -23.36
N ASN A 798 66.35 26.05 -23.84
CA ASN A 798 65.97 27.41 -23.43
C ASN A 798 65.94 27.63 -21.89
N GLY A 799 66.83 26.94 -21.13
CA GLY A 799 66.85 27.03 -19.67
C GLY A 799 65.87 26.15 -18.93
N LEU A 800 65.15 25.27 -19.64
CA LEU A 800 64.20 24.32 -19.09
C LEU A 800 64.69 22.91 -19.24
N LYS A 801 64.45 22.06 -18.23
CA LYS A 801 64.76 20.61 -18.26
C LYS A 801 63.67 19.91 -19.05
N VAL A 802 63.99 19.35 -20.17
CA VAL A 802 63.05 18.70 -21.08
C VAL A 802 63.34 17.21 -21.25
N VAL A 803 62.35 16.36 -21.13
CA VAL A 803 62.42 14.93 -21.42
C VAL A 803 61.55 14.65 -22.65
N LYS A 804 62.17 14.03 -23.65
CA LYS A 804 61.49 13.51 -24.85
C LYS A 804 61.74 12.02 -24.96
N GLN A 805 60.68 11.20 -24.98
CA GLN A 805 60.87 9.77 -25.10
C GLN A 805 59.73 9.03 -25.80
N LEU A 806 60.08 8.00 -26.52
CA LEU A 806 59.17 7.01 -27.07
C LEU A 806 59.19 5.81 -26.13
N ILE A 807 58.04 5.50 -25.51
CA ILE A 807 57.95 4.48 -24.49
C ILE A 807 56.83 3.49 -24.84
N ASP A 808 57.13 2.21 -24.70
CA ASP A 808 56.11 1.16 -24.81
C ASP A 808 55.35 1.08 -23.49
N ALA A 809 54.29 1.91 -23.40
CA ALA A 809 53.42 2.05 -22.26
C ALA A 809 51.97 2.41 -22.67
N ASP A 810 51.00 2.02 -21.86
CA ASP A 810 49.62 2.43 -22.11
C ASP A 810 49.44 3.93 -21.82
N PHE A 811 48.28 4.47 -22.27
CA PHE A 811 48.03 5.90 -22.19
C PHE A 811 47.96 6.44 -20.74
N LYS A 812 47.46 5.63 -19.80
CA LYS A 812 47.41 6.01 -18.38
C LYS A 812 48.78 5.98 -17.74
N GLU A 813 49.61 5.04 -18.15
CA GLU A 813 51.02 4.95 -17.70
C GLU A 813 51.85 6.15 -18.23
N LEU A 814 51.68 6.52 -19.52
CA LEU A 814 52.32 7.71 -20.07
C LEU A 814 51.95 8.99 -19.30
N GLN A 815 50.67 9.16 -19.01
CA GLN A 815 50.16 10.31 -18.24
C GLN A 815 50.77 10.32 -16.82
N LYS A 816 50.79 9.17 -16.15
CA LYS A 816 51.32 9.04 -14.80
C LYS A 816 52.83 9.36 -14.78
N ILE A 817 53.59 8.76 -15.68
CA ILE A 817 55.02 9.00 -15.78
C ILE A 817 55.30 10.49 -16.07
N ALA A 818 54.62 11.08 -17.06
CA ALA A 818 54.83 12.50 -17.39
C ALA A 818 54.51 13.45 -16.22
N THR A 819 53.38 13.19 -15.53
CA THR A 819 52.98 13.99 -14.37
C THR A 819 53.96 13.81 -13.20
N ASP A 820 54.39 12.57 -12.88
CA ASP A 820 55.34 12.28 -11.81
C ASP A 820 56.71 12.92 -12.03
N PHE A 821 57.16 13.10 -13.32
CA PHE A 821 58.40 13.79 -13.65
C PHE A 821 58.32 15.28 -13.42
N THR A 822 57.18 15.92 -13.75
CA THR A 822 57.00 17.36 -13.52
C THR A 822 56.67 17.71 -12.06
N ASP A 823 55.90 16.88 -11.36
CA ASP A 823 55.54 17.11 -9.95
C ASP A 823 56.70 16.88 -8.96
N ASN A 824 57.70 16.08 -9.35
CA ASN A 824 58.86 15.82 -8.56
C ASN A 824 60.11 16.62 -9.00
N ASP A 825 59.97 17.70 -9.76
CA ASP A 825 60.98 18.63 -10.26
C ASP A 825 62.12 17.94 -11.05
N LYS A 826 61.89 16.74 -11.62
CA LYS A 826 62.84 16.00 -12.42
C LYS A 826 62.98 16.59 -13.84
N ALA A 827 61.94 17.11 -14.37
CA ALA A 827 61.87 17.83 -15.64
C ALA A 827 60.83 18.95 -15.60
N ASP A 828 61.10 20.03 -16.35
CA ASP A 828 60.15 21.15 -16.50
C ASP A 828 59.09 20.83 -17.60
N VAL A 829 59.49 20.14 -18.64
CA VAL A 829 58.60 19.68 -19.70
C VAL A 829 58.86 18.21 -20.02
N VAL A 830 57.81 17.43 -20.13
CA VAL A 830 57.86 16.00 -20.48
C VAL A 830 57.00 15.76 -21.71
N LEU A 831 57.58 15.21 -22.73
CA LEU A 831 56.89 14.84 -24.00
C LEU A 831 57.14 13.33 -24.24
N MET A 832 56.06 12.56 -24.19
CA MET A 832 56.13 11.11 -24.34
C MET A 832 55.14 10.62 -25.38
N GLY A 833 55.56 9.66 -26.19
CA GLY A 833 54.71 8.97 -27.12
C GLY A 833 54.86 7.46 -27.04
N ASN A 834 53.90 6.74 -27.57
CA ASN A 834 53.97 5.28 -27.72
C ASN A 834 53.77 4.82 -29.19
N ASN A 835 54.03 3.52 -29.40
CA ASN A 835 53.87 2.91 -30.73
C ASN A 835 52.41 2.78 -31.24
N ASP A 836 51.42 3.07 -30.34
CA ASP A 836 49.98 3.07 -30.70
C ASP A 836 49.51 4.45 -31.19
N GLY A 837 50.44 5.39 -31.43
CA GLY A 837 50.09 6.73 -31.90
C GLY A 837 49.53 7.66 -30.82
N LYS A 838 49.77 7.38 -29.55
CA LYS A 838 49.35 8.21 -28.41
C LYS A 838 50.51 9.05 -27.94
N ILE A 839 50.26 10.36 -27.71
CA ILE A 839 51.25 11.31 -27.22
C ILE A 839 50.72 12.04 -25.96
N VAL A 840 51.59 12.25 -24.99
CA VAL A 840 51.29 12.96 -23.76
C VAL A 840 52.38 14.03 -23.54
N GLY A 841 51.93 15.20 -23.08
CA GLY A 841 52.88 16.25 -22.62
C GLY A 841 52.43 16.75 -21.24
N ALA A 842 53.43 16.90 -20.36
CA ALA A 842 53.25 17.54 -19.07
C ALA A 842 54.19 18.71 -18.89
N ALA A 843 53.80 19.73 -18.13
CA ALA A 843 54.64 20.91 -17.86
C ALA A 843 54.56 21.27 -16.35
N SER A 844 55.70 21.57 -15.74
CA SER A 844 55.81 22.10 -14.40
C SER A 844 55.34 23.55 -14.34
N GLN A 845 55.09 24.09 -13.17
CA GLN A 845 54.72 25.48 -12.99
C GLN A 845 55.82 26.42 -13.56
N ASN A 846 57.11 26.07 -13.38
CA ASN A 846 58.26 26.77 -13.90
C ASN A 846 58.18 26.94 -15.44
N ALA A 847 57.86 25.85 -16.16
CA ALA A 847 57.68 25.88 -17.61
C ALA A 847 56.49 26.72 -18.05
N ILE A 848 55.38 26.67 -17.28
CA ILE A 848 54.19 27.49 -17.57
C ILE A 848 54.48 28.97 -17.41
N ASP A 849 55.22 29.32 -16.34
CA ASP A 849 55.63 30.70 -16.05
C ASP A 849 56.63 31.22 -17.12
N ALA A 850 57.43 30.33 -17.69
CA ALA A 850 58.32 30.60 -18.83
C ALA A 850 57.53 30.72 -20.18
N GLY A 851 56.21 30.55 -20.15
CA GLY A 851 55.33 30.72 -21.34
C GLY A 851 55.03 29.46 -22.13
N ILE A 852 55.47 28.28 -21.64
CA ILE A 852 55.21 27.00 -22.33
C ILE A 852 53.72 26.61 -22.17
N LYS A 853 53.08 26.29 -23.28
CA LYS A 853 51.66 25.86 -23.34
C LYS A 853 51.59 24.44 -23.89
N VAL A 854 51.75 23.47 -23.02
CA VAL A 854 51.83 22.04 -23.42
C VAL A 854 50.57 21.57 -24.16
N ASN A 855 49.40 22.16 -23.90
CA ASN A 855 48.19 21.84 -24.62
C ASN A 855 48.23 22.25 -26.11
N GLU A 856 48.85 23.38 -26.45
CA GLU A 856 49.04 23.83 -27.85
C GLU A 856 50.11 22.99 -28.55
N ILE A 857 51.19 22.68 -27.83
CA ILE A 857 52.29 21.81 -28.28
C ILE A 857 51.77 20.41 -28.67
N ILE A 858 51.04 19.78 -27.77
CA ILE A 858 50.46 18.45 -27.97
C ILE A 858 49.39 18.46 -29.09
N LYS A 859 48.62 19.52 -29.20
CA LYS A 859 47.65 19.69 -30.30
C LYS A 859 48.36 19.70 -31.67
N LYS A 860 49.47 20.41 -31.81
CA LYS A 860 50.27 20.44 -33.04
C LYS A 860 50.95 19.09 -33.31
N ALA A 861 51.56 18.50 -32.30
CA ALA A 861 52.18 17.18 -32.43
C ALA A 861 51.22 16.06 -32.81
N ALA A 862 49.99 16.07 -32.20
CA ALA A 862 48.94 15.11 -32.58
C ALA A 862 48.43 15.34 -33.99
N GLY A 863 48.49 16.57 -34.53
CA GLY A 863 48.21 16.86 -35.90
C GLY A 863 49.14 16.16 -36.90
N VAL A 864 50.42 15.98 -36.57
CA VAL A 864 51.41 15.20 -37.37
C VAL A 864 51.04 13.73 -37.46
N LEU A 865 50.46 13.23 -36.39
CA LEU A 865 49.95 11.85 -36.29
C LEU A 865 48.63 11.68 -37.09
N GLY A 866 48.11 12.74 -37.66
CA GLY A 866 46.84 12.73 -38.39
C GLY A 866 45.59 12.66 -37.47
N GLY A 867 45.77 13.08 -36.19
CA GLY A 867 44.74 13.04 -35.16
C GLY A 867 44.52 14.38 -34.49
N GLY A 868 44.07 14.35 -33.24
CA GLY A 868 43.81 15.52 -32.43
C GLY A 868 44.33 15.40 -31.00
N GLY A 869 44.54 16.55 -30.36
CA GLY A 869 45.00 16.61 -28.98
C GLY A 869 44.48 17.84 -28.27
N GLY A 870 44.62 17.83 -26.93
CA GLY A 870 44.21 18.95 -26.06
C GLY A 870 44.41 18.60 -24.59
N GLY A 871 44.14 19.54 -23.73
CA GLY A 871 44.30 19.36 -22.27
C GLY A 871 44.40 20.68 -21.55
N ARG A 872 45.01 20.62 -20.36
CA ARG A 872 45.32 21.78 -19.53
C ARG A 872 46.74 22.24 -19.82
N LEU A 873 47.14 23.37 -19.29
CA LEU A 873 48.51 23.88 -19.42
C LEU A 873 49.54 22.97 -18.70
N THR A 874 49.13 22.25 -17.65
CA THR A 874 49.96 21.33 -16.87
C THR A 874 49.99 19.93 -17.49
N LEU A 875 48.97 19.47 -18.21
CA LEU A 875 48.91 18.09 -18.77
C LEU A 875 48.02 18.09 -20.01
N ALA A 876 48.54 17.65 -21.10
CA ALA A 876 47.84 17.51 -22.37
C ALA A 876 48.10 16.14 -23.00
N GLN A 877 47.18 15.73 -23.84
CA GLN A 877 47.20 14.41 -24.51
C GLN A 877 46.71 14.52 -25.94
N GLY A 878 47.20 13.61 -26.78
CA GLY A 878 46.77 13.53 -28.16
C GLY A 878 46.92 12.11 -28.74
N ALA A 879 46.26 11.87 -29.82
CA ALA A 879 46.42 10.58 -30.54
C ALA A 879 46.13 10.75 -32.00
N GLY A 880 46.76 9.87 -32.82
CA GLY A 880 46.46 9.81 -34.23
C GLY A 880 46.83 8.47 -34.88
N PRO A 881 46.29 8.14 -36.03
CA PRO A 881 46.47 6.82 -36.68
C PRO A 881 47.84 6.61 -37.31
N LYS A 882 48.61 7.70 -37.57
CA LYS A 882 49.92 7.62 -38.19
C LYS A 882 51.02 7.40 -37.16
N CYS A 883 51.04 6.20 -36.56
CA CYS A 883 51.99 5.85 -35.48
C CYS A 883 53.45 5.93 -35.90
N GLU A 884 53.76 5.68 -37.19
CA GLU A 884 55.07 5.78 -37.80
C GLU A 884 55.67 7.18 -37.68
N ASN A 885 54.86 8.22 -37.61
CA ASN A 885 55.33 9.61 -37.49
C ASN A 885 55.53 10.07 -36.02
N MET A 886 55.53 9.16 -35.04
CA MET A 886 55.63 9.54 -33.61
C MET A 886 56.92 10.30 -33.31
N ASN A 887 58.06 9.87 -33.87
CA ASN A 887 59.33 10.56 -33.66
C ASN A 887 59.33 11.98 -34.26
N GLU A 888 58.66 12.17 -35.41
CA GLU A 888 58.46 13.48 -36.04
C GLU A 888 57.56 14.36 -35.18
N ALA A 889 56.46 13.81 -34.66
CA ALA A 889 55.55 14.50 -33.79
C ALA A 889 56.23 14.97 -32.49
N LEU A 890 57.08 14.10 -31.90
CA LEU A 890 57.88 14.43 -30.70
C LEU A 890 58.95 15.49 -31.02
N ASN A 891 59.57 15.49 -32.18
CA ASN A 891 60.51 16.50 -32.59
C ASN A 891 59.86 17.87 -32.80
N ILE A 892 58.71 17.91 -33.48
CA ILE A 892 57.94 19.13 -33.63
C ILE A 892 57.49 19.67 -32.25
N ALA A 893 57.14 18.77 -31.33
CA ALA A 893 56.79 19.18 -29.99
C ALA A 893 57.98 19.88 -29.22
N ILE A 894 59.18 19.41 -29.42
CA ILE A 894 60.41 20.01 -28.90
C ILE A 894 60.70 21.37 -29.54
N ASP A 895 60.57 21.50 -30.87
CA ASP A 895 60.83 22.75 -31.58
C ASP A 895 59.91 23.90 -31.17
N LEU A 896 58.90 23.59 -30.41
CA LEU A 896 57.92 24.53 -29.88
C LEU A 896 58.15 24.94 -28.40
N ILE A 897 59.18 24.36 -27.74
CA ILE A 897 59.64 24.72 -26.41
C ILE A 897 60.73 25.80 -26.54
#